data_996c5402e687ab139bf4442b4a238345
#
_entry.id   996c5402e687ab139bf4442b4a238345
#
_cell.length_a   1.000
_cell.length_b   1.000
_cell.length_c   1.000
_cell.angle_alpha   90.00
_cell.angle_beta   90.00
_cell.angle_gamma   90.00
#
_symmetry.space_group_name_H-M   'P 1'
#
loop_
_entity.id
_entity.type
_entity.pdbx_description
1 polymer ?
#
loop_
_entity_poly.entity_id
_entity_poly.type
_entity_poly.pdbx_seq_one_letter_code
_entity_poly.pdbx_strand_id
1 'polypeptide(L)'
;MTNKHGTLSIDSDNLFPIIKKWLYSDHDIFYRELISNGCDAITKLKKLDMIGEYTLPADYKAKIQVIVNPEEKTLKFIDNGLGMTAEEVEEYINQVAFSGATDFVEKYKDKSDADQIIGHFGLGFYSAFMVADEVTIDTLSYKEGATAVHWASDGGTEFDMSDGTKEGVGTEITLFLNEDCLEFANEYRAREVIEKYCSFMPTEIYLSKANAPEEYETIDKEDKLDTDTVVEEIHEEAKTEEKENENGEKEVVEVSPAKDKLKIVKRPVPLNDTQPLWTKSPSECTDEDYKAFYRKVFMDYKEPLFWIHLNMDYPFNLKGILYFPKINTEYDSIEGTIKLYNNQVFIADNIKEVIPEFLMHLKGVIDCPDLPLNVSRSALQNDGFVKKISEYITKKVADKLIGMCKTEKEAYEKYWDDISPFIKYGCLKDTKFCDKMNDYILFKDINDKYQTLPELLVPVEDEKKETDDSKADDAATEESKTDDAAEEKEPERSTIYYVTDKVQQGQYIKMFKEQNMNAVILDHNIDTSFITQLEQRNEHYQFKRIDADVTDALKSDDTADLTEETTTLSDLFKKTLNNDKLTVKVESLKDADVASILTLSEQGRRMQDMMKMYAAGGMGGMDPNMFAADQTLTLNANNALVKYLFENKDGEHASMFAEQLYDLAMLSNQPLSADAMSKFVKRSNEIMLLLTK
;
A
#
# COMPACT_ATOMS: atom_id res chain seq x y z
N MET A 1 -0.63 47.50 39.89
CA MET A 1 0.04 46.21 40.01
C MET A 1 1.48 46.40 39.58
N THR A 2 2.45 46.17 40.44
CA THR A 2 3.87 46.19 40.13
C THR A 2 4.20 45.01 39.23
N ASN A 3 4.81 45.27 38.08
CA ASN A 3 5.31 44.21 37.18
C ASN A 3 6.29 43.34 37.97
N LYS A 4 5.91 42.07 38.19
CA LYS A 4 6.76 41.08 38.84
C LYS A 4 7.36 40.22 37.71
N HIS A 5 8.66 40.33 37.50
CA HIS A 5 9.43 39.46 36.64
C HIS A 5 10.04 38.33 37.49
N GLY A 6 9.88 37.10 37.11
CA GLY A 6 10.42 35.91 37.81
C GLY A 6 10.61 34.75 36.84
N THR A 7 11.47 33.80 37.19
CA THR A 7 11.68 32.54 36.49
C THR A 7 10.69 31.51 36.99
N LEU A 8 10.23 30.62 36.08
CA LEU A 8 9.45 29.44 36.44
C LEU A 8 10.39 28.43 37.15
N SER A 9 9.93 27.82 38.23
CA SER A 9 10.62 26.73 38.91
C SER A 9 9.97 25.40 38.50
N ILE A 10 10.79 24.36 38.30
CA ILE A 10 10.34 23.01 38.03
C ILE A 10 10.48 22.22 39.32
N ASP A 11 9.41 21.53 39.72
CA ASP A 11 9.41 20.60 40.85
C ASP A 11 9.72 19.19 40.31
N SER A 12 10.91 18.69 40.59
CA SER A 12 11.39 17.39 40.11
C SER A 12 10.62 16.22 40.73
N ASP A 13 10.11 16.36 41.93
CA ASP A 13 9.33 15.31 42.61
C ASP A 13 8.02 14.96 41.87
N ASN A 14 7.47 15.96 41.14
CA ASN A 14 6.28 15.78 40.33
C ASN A 14 6.59 15.41 38.86
N LEU A 15 7.81 15.66 38.39
CA LEU A 15 8.19 15.41 36.99
C LEU A 15 8.44 13.93 36.71
N PHE A 16 9.13 13.20 37.59
CA PHE A 16 9.43 11.78 37.42
C PHE A 16 8.19 10.89 37.32
N PRO A 17 7.15 11.03 38.16
CA PRO A 17 5.90 10.31 38.00
C PRO A 17 5.20 10.56 36.65
N ILE A 18 5.34 11.77 36.10
CA ILE A 18 4.80 12.10 34.77
C ILE A 18 5.58 11.38 33.69
N ILE A 19 6.91 11.39 33.75
CA ILE A 19 7.77 10.68 32.79
C ILE A 19 7.49 9.18 32.84
N LYS A 20 7.49 8.57 34.04
CA LYS A 20 7.25 7.14 34.23
C LYS A 20 5.87 6.69 33.70
N LYS A 21 4.83 7.50 33.81
CA LYS A 21 3.45 7.07 33.59
C LYS A 21 2.84 7.58 32.28
N TRP A 22 3.31 8.71 31.75
CA TRP A 22 2.59 9.44 30.69
C TRP A 22 3.45 9.78 29.45
N LEU A 23 4.79 9.63 29.52
CA LEU A 23 5.65 9.99 28.40
C LEU A 23 5.56 8.98 27.25
N TYR A 24 5.40 7.71 27.58
CA TYR A 24 5.34 6.61 26.61
C TYR A 24 4.08 5.78 26.81
N SER A 25 3.45 5.38 25.72
CA SER A 25 2.25 4.53 25.72
C SER A 25 2.56 3.05 25.96
N ASP A 26 3.72 2.59 25.49
CA ASP A 26 4.15 1.19 25.56
C ASP A 26 5.41 1.06 26.44
N HIS A 27 5.42 0.10 27.36
CA HIS A 27 6.56 -0.12 28.24
C HIS A 27 7.79 -0.66 27.50
N ASP A 28 7.61 -1.39 26.38
CA ASP A 28 8.71 -2.00 25.62
C ASP A 28 9.59 -0.97 24.87
N ILE A 29 9.18 0.29 24.82
CA ILE A 29 9.92 1.40 24.19
C ILE A 29 11.31 1.62 24.78
N PHE A 30 11.54 1.28 26.06
CA PHE A 30 12.83 1.47 26.68
C PHE A 30 13.96 0.73 25.95
N TYR A 31 13.70 -0.42 25.35
CA TYR A 31 14.69 -1.11 24.50
C TYR A 31 15.15 -0.21 23.35
N ARG A 32 14.21 0.39 22.64
CA ARG A 32 14.49 1.31 21.53
C ARG A 32 15.36 2.48 21.99
N GLU A 33 14.99 3.10 23.09
CA GLU A 33 15.66 4.31 23.60
C GLU A 33 17.09 4.00 24.08
N LEU A 34 17.28 2.93 24.88
CA LEU A 34 18.60 2.56 25.38
C LEU A 34 19.55 2.09 24.26
N ILE A 35 19.05 1.28 23.33
CA ILE A 35 19.82 0.83 22.17
C ILE A 35 20.16 2.02 21.26
N SER A 36 19.23 2.95 21.03
CA SER A 36 19.48 4.17 20.25
C SER A 36 20.58 5.03 20.87
N ASN A 37 20.58 5.19 22.20
CA ASN A 37 21.63 5.92 22.91
C ASN A 37 23.00 5.25 22.72
N GLY A 38 23.07 3.92 22.77
CA GLY A 38 24.29 3.17 22.47
C GLY A 38 24.75 3.35 21.02
N CYS A 39 23.82 3.32 20.04
CA CYS A 39 24.12 3.62 18.64
C CYS A 39 24.71 5.03 18.48
N ASP A 40 24.14 6.02 19.15
CA ASP A 40 24.62 7.40 19.10
C ASP A 40 26.01 7.55 19.71
N ALA A 41 26.26 6.89 20.85
CA ALA A 41 27.56 6.88 21.49
C ALA A 41 28.65 6.29 20.58
N ILE A 42 28.36 5.20 19.89
CA ILE A 42 29.24 4.55 18.90
C ILE A 42 29.42 5.45 17.67
N THR A 43 28.36 6.05 17.16
CA THR A 43 28.41 6.94 16.00
C THR A 43 29.27 8.16 16.28
N LYS A 44 29.14 8.75 17.47
CA LYS A 44 29.97 9.88 17.92
C LYS A 44 31.45 9.47 18.01
N LEU A 45 31.75 8.29 18.56
CA LEU A 45 33.11 7.79 18.66
C LEU A 45 33.78 7.57 17.29
N LYS A 46 33.05 6.96 16.34
CA LYS A 46 33.48 6.82 14.93
C LYS A 46 33.73 8.17 14.25
N LYS A 47 32.87 9.15 14.51
CA LYS A 47 33.06 10.52 13.98
C LYS A 47 34.33 11.17 14.53
N LEU A 48 34.64 11.00 15.81
CA LEU A 48 35.89 11.50 16.39
C LEU A 48 37.13 10.88 15.75
N ASP A 49 37.09 9.59 15.42
CA ASP A 49 38.13 8.93 14.65
C ASP A 49 38.30 9.49 13.25
N MET A 50 37.18 9.67 12.51
CA MET A 50 37.19 10.23 11.15
C MET A 50 37.76 11.65 11.08
N ILE A 51 37.54 12.49 12.10
CA ILE A 51 38.08 13.85 12.15
C ILE A 51 39.48 13.92 12.80
N GLY A 52 40.03 12.77 13.24
CA GLY A 52 41.38 12.67 13.83
C GLY A 52 41.50 13.17 15.27
N GLU A 53 40.38 13.34 16.00
CA GLU A 53 40.38 13.71 17.43
C GLU A 53 40.51 12.48 18.34
N TYR A 54 40.33 11.27 17.81
CA TYR A 54 40.53 9.99 18.46
C TYR A 54 41.07 8.98 17.46
N THR A 55 41.71 7.92 17.91
CA THR A 55 42.13 6.79 17.05
C THR A 55 41.54 5.51 17.59
N LEU A 56 40.66 4.87 16.82
CA LEU A 56 40.05 3.60 17.17
C LEU A 56 41.09 2.49 17.23
N PRO A 57 41.03 1.54 18.20
CA PRO A 57 41.84 0.33 18.20
C PRO A 57 41.68 -0.45 16.86
N ALA A 58 42.78 -1.09 16.42
CA ALA A 58 42.78 -1.79 15.12
C ALA A 58 41.76 -2.95 15.07
N ASP A 59 41.42 -3.52 16.21
CA ASP A 59 40.44 -4.61 16.37
C ASP A 59 39.06 -4.14 16.80
N TYR A 60 38.82 -2.82 16.81
CA TYR A 60 37.53 -2.27 17.21
C TYR A 60 36.40 -2.73 16.32
N LYS A 61 35.39 -3.36 16.91
CA LYS A 61 34.11 -3.71 16.25
C LYS A 61 32.98 -3.07 17.03
N ALA A 62 32.29 -2.14 16.40
CA ALA A 62 31.12 -1.48 16.97
C ALA A 62 30.03 -2.50 17.27
N LYS A 63 29.56 -2.58 18.49
CA LYS A 63 28.51 -3.50 18.91
C LYS A 63 27.75 -3.01 20.13
N ILE A 64 26.49 -3.43 20.18
CA ILE A 64 25.65 -3.33 21.38
C ILE A 64 25.30 -4.74 21.82
N GLN A 65 25.47 -5.01 23.13
CA GLN A 65 25.13 -6.29 23.72
C GLN A 65 23.95 -6.10 24.68
N VAL A 66 22.94 -6.92 24.55
CA VAL A 66 21.80 -6.99 25.48
C VAL A 66 21.89 -8.34 26.18
N ILE A 67 21.99 -8.32 27.52
CA ILE A 67 22.11 -9.52 28.33
C ILE A 67 20.90 -9.62 29.24
N VAL A 68 20.15 -10.73 29.12
CA VAL A 68 18.99 -11.04 29.94
C VAL A 68 19.39 -11.98 31.07
N ASN A 69 19.11 -11.60 32.30
CA ASN A 69 19.32 -12.47 33.47
C ASN A 69 18.01 -12.71 34.21
N PRO A 70 17.31 -13.84 33.93
CA PRO A 70 16.05 -14.17 34.60
C PRO A 70 16.21 -14.49 36.09
N GLU A 71 17.39 -14.94 36.53
CA GLU A 71 17.64 -15.34 37.93
C GLU A 71 17.76 -14.11 38.83
N GLU A 72 18.53 -13.12 38.37
CA GLU A 72 18.71 -11.84 39.07
C GLU A 72 17.65 -10.80 38.70
N LYS A 73 16.72 -11.13 37.79
CA LYS A 73 15.72 -10.23 37.27
C LYS A 73 16.29 -8.94 36.66
N THR A 74 17.43 -9.06 35.96
CA THR A 74 18.13 -7.91 35.38
C THR A 74 18.22 -7.97 33.87
N LEU A 75 18.28 -6.78 33.28
CA LEU A 75 18.64 -6.55 31.89
C LEU A 75 19.86 -5.64 31.82
N LYS A 76 20.83 -6.00 30.98
CA LYS A 76 22.01 -5.17 30.73
C LYS A 76 22.05 -4.73 29.28
N PHE A 77 22.37 -3.46 29.06
CA PHE A 77 22.64 -2.86 27.76
C PHE A 77 24.08 -2.36 27.77
N ILE A 78 24.91 -2.89 26.90
CA ILE A 78 26.36 -2.62 26.87
C ILE A 78 26.69 -2.09 25.47
N ASP A 79 27.22 -0.88 25.38
CA ASP A 79 27.83 -0.32 24.20
C ASP A 79 29.34 -0.13 24.37
N ASN A 80 30.07 -0.14 23.26
CA ASN A 80 31.46 0.23 23.18
C ASN A 80 31.66 1.59 22.48
N GLY A 81 30.75 2.52 22.75
CA GLY A 81 30.81 3.90 22.29
C GLY A 81 31.79 4.77 23.08
N LEU A 82 31.56 6.08 23.08
CA LEU A 82 32.52 7.05 23.68
C LEU A 82 32.60 7.02 25.23
N GLY A 83 31.63 6.40 25.90
CA GLY A 83 31.55 6.44 27.35
C GLY A 83 31.38 7.86 27.92
N MET A 84 31.43 8.01 29.26
CA MET A 84 31.24 9.28 29.94
C MET A 84 32.26 9.45 31.09
N THR A 85 32.69 10.71 31.33
CA THR A 85 33.41 11.10 32.57
C THR A 85 32.39 11.39 33.68
N ALA A 86 32.85 11.58 34.91
CA ALA A 86 31.96 11.93 36.02
C ALA A 86 31.19 13.21 35.77
N GLU A 87 31.84 14.24 35.21
CA GLU A 87 31.22 15.50 34.86
C GLU A 87 30.17 15.33 33.75
N GLU A 88 30.43 14.45 32.77
CA GLU A 88 29.49 14.16 31.70
C GLU A 88 28.28 13.35 32.20
N VAL A 89 28.45 12.48 33.21
CA VAL A 89 27.32 11.81 33.87
C VAL A 89 26.44 12.84 34.60
N GLU A 90 27.07 13.78 35.34
CA GLU A 90 26.31 14.87 35.99
C GLU A 90 25.54 15.74 34.97
N GLU A 91 26.14 16.02 33.82
CA GLU A 91 25.53 16.88 32.81
C GLU A 91 24.46 16.17 31.98
N TYR A 92 24.70 14.92 31.54
CA TYR A 92 23.83 14.24 30.57
C TYR A 92 22.84 13.27 31.21
N ILE A 93 23.11 12.78 32.40
CA ILE A 93 22.24 11.82 33.10
C ILE A 93 21.43 12.52 34.21
N ASN A 94 22.06 13.44 34.99
CA ASN A 94 21.36 14.08 36.10
C ASN A 94 20.54 15.32 35.68
N GLN A 95 20.73 15.85 34.45
CA GLN A 95 19.92 16.95 33.93
C GLN A 95 18.83 16.43 32.98
N VAL A 96 17.59 16.37 33.48
CA VAL A 96 16.42 15.93 32.72
C VAL A 96 16.18 16.85 31.53
N ALA A 97 15.93 16.28 30.34
CA ALA A 97 15.72 17.01 29.08
C ALA A 97 16.95 17.77 28.55
N PHE A 98 18.13 17.45 29.00
CA PHE A 98 19.38 17.89 28.41
C PHE A 98 19.94 16.84 27.44
N SER A 99 20.29 17.25 26.21
CA SER A 99 20.77 16.33 25.18
C SER A 99 22.19 16.66 24.75
N GLY A 100 23.16 15.82 25.10
CA GLY A 100 24.52 15.90 24.60
C GLY A 100 24.66 15.63 23.08
N ALA A 101 23.56 15.29 22.40
CA ALA A 101 23.51 15.22 20.94
C ALA A 101 23.53 16.59 20.30
N THR A 102 22.78 17.54 20.86
CA THR A 102 22.71 18.93 20.35
C THR A 102 24.07 19.61 20.44
N ASP A 103 24.75 19.48 21.57
CA ASP A 103 26.08 20.07 21.79
C ASP A 103 27.13 19.45 20.85
N PHE A 104 27.05 18.13 20.62
CA PHE A 104 27.94 17.47 19.68
C PHE A 104 27.72 17.96 18.25
N VAL A 105 26.46 18.06 17.82
CA VAL A 105 26.08 18.56 16.48
C VAL A 105 26.56 20.02 16.30
N GLU A 106 26.35 20.90 17.28
CA GLU A 106 26.79 22.30 17.20
C GLU A 106 28.32 22.41 17.13
N LYS A 107 29.03 21.63 17.92
CA LYS A 107 30.50 21.63 17.96
C LYS A 107 31.15 21.16 16.65
N TYR A 108 30.49 20.23 15.95
CA TYR A 108 31.03 19.59 14.75
C TYR A 108 30.24 19.88 13.46
N LYS A 109 29.35 20.88 13.45
CA LYS A 109 28.45 21.25 12.36
C LYS A 109 29.14 21.45 10.99
N ASP A 110 30.36 21.99 11.01
CA ASP A 110 31.13 22.26 9.79
C ASP A 110 31.96 21.06 9.31
N LYS A 111 32.02 19.97 10.07
CA LYS A 111 32.93 18.83 9.83
C LYS A 111 32.21 17.49 9.59
N SER A 112 30.92 17.39 9.86
CA SER A 112 30.20 16.12 9.72
C SER A 112 28.72 16.32 9.45
N ASP A 113 28.09 15.37 8.72
CA ASP A 113 26.66 15.29 8.56
C ASP A 113 25.97 15.09 9.93
N ALA A 114 25.20 16.10 10.33
CA ALA A 114 24.47 16.09 11.60
C ALA A 114 23.36 15.03 11.65
N ASP A 115 22.91 14.56 10.47
CA ASP A 115 21.71 13.77 10.27
C ASP A 115 21.76 12.32 10.79
N GLN A 116 22.92 11.86 11.29
CA GLN A 116 23.09 10.46 11.73
C GLN A 116 22.85 10.23 13.23
N ILE A 117 22.55 11.27 14.00
CA ILE A 117 22.31 11.15 15.44
C ILE A 117 20.81 10.95 15.68
N ILE A 118 20.48 9.92 16.46
CA ILE A 118 19.09 9.48 16.70
C ILE A 118 18.46 10.29 17.85
N GLY A 119 19.20 10.53 18.95
CA GLY A 119 18.68 11.14 20.18
C GLY A 119 18.71 12.67 20.17
N HIS A 120 17.55 13.32 20.37
CA HIS A 120 17.44 14.79 20.36
C HIS A 120 16.87 15.41 21.64
N PHE A 121 16.13 14.64 22.46
CA PHE A 121 15.30 15.23 23.52
C PHE A 121 15.86 15.05 24.95
N GLY A 122 16.89 14.22 25.17
CA GLY A 122 17.46 13.98 26.50
C GLY A 122 16.51 13.32 27.50
N LEU A 123 15.48 12.61 27.01
CA LEU A 123 14.47 11.95 27.84
C LEU A 123 14.45 10.43 27.67
N GLY A 124 15.07 9.90 26.62
CA GLY A 124 15.03 8.46 26.28
C GLY A 124 15.57 7.55 27.38
N PHE A 125 16.66 7.95 28.04
CA PHE A 125 17.25 7.19 29.15
C PHE A 125 16.25 6.93 30.28
N TYR A 126 15.42 7.92 30.62
CA TYR A 126 14.48 7.81 31.73
C TYR A 126 13.34 6.82 31.50
N SER A 127 13.16 6.33 30.26
CA SER A 127 12.24 5.22 29.97
C SER A 127 12.62 3.94 30.72
N ALA A 128 13.87 3.77 31.11
CA ALA A 128 14.36 2.66 31.93
C ALA A 128 13.60 2.53 33.26
N PHE A 129 13.25 3.67 33.88
CA PHE A 129 12.52 3.70 35.14
C PHE A 129 11.03 3.36 35.05
N MET A 130 10.52 3.14 33.83
CA MET A 130 9.16 2.59 33.65
C MET A 130 9.10 1.11 34.00
N VAL A 131 10.22 0.40 33.89
CA VAL A 131 10.31 -1.06 34.01
C VAL A 131 11.25 -1.54 35.12
N ALA A 132 12.04 -0.63 35.69
CA ALA A 132 13.04 -0.96 36.72
C ALA A 132 12.76 -0.21 38.02
N ASP A 133 13.04 -0.89 39.14
CA ASP A 133 13.06 -0.30 40.48
C ASP A 133 14.40 0.40 40.78
N GLU A 134 15.47 -0.03 40.10
CA GLU A 134 16.78 0.55 40.20
C GLU A 134 17.51 0.45 38.85
N VAL A 135 18.26 1.50 38.49
CA VAL A 135 19.10 1.54 37.30
C VAL A 135 20.51 1.91 37.70
N THR A 136 21.50 1.13 37.24
CA THR A 136 22.91 1.45 37.41
C THR A 136 23.59 1.69 36.07
N ILE A 137 24.59 2.57 36.08
CA ILE A 137 25.42 2.90 34.90
C ILE A 137 26.89 2.70 35.34
N ASP A 138 27.61 1.83 34.61
CA ASP A 138 29.07 1.70 34.69
C ASP A 138 29.65 2.20 33.38
N THR A 139 30.45 3.25 33.39
CA THR A 139 30.96 3.90 32.18
C THR A 139 32.41 4.29 32.28
N LEU A 140 33.15 4.22 31.15
CA LEU A 140 34.51 4.70 30.99
C LEU A 140 34.65 5.51 29.71
N SER A 141 35.02 6.77 29.84
CA SER A 141 35.18 7.68 28.71
C SER A 141 36.40 7.34 27.84
N TYR A 142 36.32 7.62 26.54
CA TYR A 142 37.41 7.54 25.57
C TYR A 142 38.54 8.55 25.83
N LYS A 143 38.31 9.53 26.67
CA LYS A 143 39.27 10.61 26.97
C LYS A 143 40.47 10.06 27.73
N GLU A 144 41.66 10.48 27.32
CA GLU A 144 42.91 10.03 27.96
C GLU A 144 42.94 10.38 29.44
N GLY A 145 43.24 9.40 30.28
CA GLY A 145 43.28 9.57 31.73
C GLY A 145 41.93 9.60 32.45
N ALA A 146 40.84 9.31 31.75
CA ALA A 146 39.52 9.18 32.38
C ALA A 146 39.50 7.99 33.37
N THR A 147 38.79 8.17 34.48
CA THR A 147 38.49 7.10 35.45
C THR A 147 37.10 6.54 35.21
N ALA A 148 36.91 5.26 35.46
CA ALA A 148 35.60 4.64 35.39
C ALA A 148 34.68 5.21 36.46
N VAL A 149 33.39 5.34 36.09
CA VAL A 149 32.35 5.89 36.97
C VAL A 149 31.23 4.88 37.14
N HIS A 150 30.80 4.70 38.39
CA HIS A 150 29.60 3.97 38.75
C HIS A 150 28.54 4.95 39.23
N TRP A 151 27.34 4.87 38.68
CA TRP A 151 26.16 5.68 39.02
C TRP A 151 24.96 4.77 39.27
N ALA A 152 24.13 5.09 40.28
CA ALA A 152 22.94 4.34 40.63
C ALA A 152 21.80 5.28 41.04
N SER A 153 20.55 4.92 40.68
CA SER A 153 19.31 5.63 41.12
C SER A 153 18.14 4.68 41.13
N ASP A 154 17.19 4.89 42.03
CA ASP A 154 15.90 4.23 42.13
C ASP A 154 14.83 4.94 41.27
N GLY A 155 15.19 5.95 40.50
CA GLY A 155 14.27 6.77 39.70
C GLY A 155 13.47 7.76 40.51
N GLY A 156 13.95 8.10 41.70
CA GLY A 156 13.56 9.30 42.45
C GLY A 156 14.40 10.51 42.04
N THR A 157 14.54 11.47 42.97
CA THR A 157 15.34 12.69 42.76
C THR A 157 16.79 12.54 43.24
N GLU A 158 17.13 11.40 43.81
CA GLU A 158 18.46 11.09 44.41
C GLU A 158 19.21 10.11 43.51
N PHE A 159 20.54 10.24 43.53
CA PHE A 159 21.44 9.32 42.88
C PHE A 159 22.71 9.14 43.73
N ASP A 160 23.36 8.00 43.59
CA ASP A 160 24.68 7.73 44.13
C ASP A 160 25.69 7.65 42.98
N MET A 161 26.86 8.26 43.15
CA MET A 161 27.96 8.20 42.18
C MET A 161 29.30 7.95 42.89
N SER A 162 30.11 7.04 42.35
CA SER A 162 31.39 6.63 42.88
C SER A 162 32.34 6.21 41.75
N ASP A 163 33.61 5.95 42.13
CA ASP A 163 34.58 5.33 41.20
C ASP A 163 34.07 3.96 40.77
N GLY A 164 34.06 3.72 39.45
CA GLY A 164 33.64 2.46 38.84
C GLY A 164 34.80 1.49 38.61
N THR A 165 34.50 0.28 38.17
CA THR A 165 35.46 -0.80 37.89
C THR A 165 35.53 -1.19 36.42
N LYS A 166 34.85 -0.47 35.54
CA LYS A 166 34.83 -0.78 34.11
C LYS A 166 36.19 -0.59 33.45
N GLU A 167 36.70 -1.62 32.78
CA GLU A 167 38.02 -1.62 32.15
C GLU A 167 38.02 -1.13 30.69
N GLY A 168 36.94 -1.32 29.96
CA GLY A 168 36.82 -0.96 28.54
C GLY A 168 36.04 0.33 28.33
N VAL A 169 36.43 1.10 27.31
CA VAL A 169 35.69 2.30 26.87
C VAL A 169 34.25 1.94 26.45
N GLY A 170 33.29 2.73 26.89
CA GLY A 170 31.85 2.53 26.59
C GLY A 170 30.98 2.60 27.84
N THR A 171 29.72 2.22 27.72
CA THR A 171 28.74 2.29 28.80
C THR A 171 28.02 0.96 28.98
N GLU A 172 27.79 0.57 30.22
CA GLU A 172 26.96 -0.55 30.64
C GLU A 172 25.81 0.01 31.50
N ILE A 173 24.55 -0.22 31.09
CA ILE A 173 23.35 0.14 31.84
C ILE A 173 22.69 -1.14 32.32
N THR A 174 22.53 -1.30 33.64
CA THR A 174 21.85 -2.44 34.25
C THR A 174 20.51 -1.98 34.81
N LEU A 175 19.44 -2.67 34.43
CA LEU A 175 18.07 -2.47 34.89
C LEU A 175 17.70 -3.60 35.86
N PHE A 176 17.35 -3.28 37.09
CA PHE A 176 16.77 -4.20 38.06
C PHE A 176 15.22 -4.10 37.89
N LEU A 177 14.65 -5.09 37.21
CA LEU A 177 13.26 -5.06 36.79
C LEU A 177 12.32 -5.13 37.97
N ASN A 178 11.26 -4.29 37.93
CA ASN A 178 10.16 -4.36 38.88
C ASN A 178 9.30 -5.60 38.65
N GLU A 179 8.48 -5.97 39.65
CA GLU A 179 7.66 -7.20 39.62
C GLU A 179 6.61 -7.20 38.47
N ASP A 180 6.13 -6.05 38.03
CA ASP A 180 5.13 -5.93 36.96
C ASP A 180 5.74 -6.09 35.56
N CYS A 181 7.06 -5.97 35.44
CA CYS A 181 7.81 -5.96 34.16
C CYS A 181 8.76 -7.15 33.99
N LEU A 182 8.59 -8.22 34.78
CA LEU A 182 9.45 -9.42 34.70
C LEU A 182 9.34 -10.17 33.36
N GLU A 183 8.33 -9.87 32.55
CA GLU A 183 8.24 -10.40 31.18
C GLU A 183 9.48 -10.06 30.35
N PHE A 184 10.11 -8.92 30.61
CA PHE A 184 11.33 -8.49 29.91
C PHE A 184 12.59 -9.23 30.36
N ALA A 185 12.58 -9.94 31.49
CA ALA A 185 13.64 -10.87 31.88
C ALA A 185 13.60 -12.19 31.10
N ASN A 186 12.98 -12.21 29.94
CA ASN A 186 12.83 -13.37 29.06
C ASN A 186 13.50 -13.11 27.71
N GLU A 187 14.38 -14.02 27.27
CA GLU A 187 15.13 -13.86 26.02
C GLU A 187 14.20 -13.78 24.80
N TYR A 188 13.10 -14.55 24.76
CA TYR A 188 12.16 -14.51 23.64
C TYR A 188 11.45 -13.15 23.55
N ARG A 189 11.05 -12.59 24.70
CA ARG A 189 10.42 -11.28 24.76
C ARG A 189 11.41 -10.17 24.37
N ALA A 190 12.64 -10.25 24.88
CA ALA A 190 13.71 -9.32 24.52
C ALA A 190 13.97 -9.34 23.00
N ARG A 191 14.06 -10.53 22.41
CA ARG A 191 14.23 -10.71 20.96
C ARG A 191 13.08 -10.08 20.17
N GLU A 192 11.83 -10.38 20.53
CA GLU A 192 10.64 -9.83 19.88
C GLU A 192 10.66 -8.29 19.88
N VAL A 193 11.00 -7.68 21.02
CA VAL A 193 11.04 -6.21 21.14
C VAL A 193 12.20 -5.61 20.35
N ILE A 194 13.38 -6.22 20.40
CA ILE A 194 14.53 -5.76 19.61
C ILE A 194 14.23 -5.88 18.10
N GLU A 195 13.65 -6.98 17.67
CA GLU A 195 13.25 -7.18 16.27
C GLU A 195 12.17 -6.18 15.84
N LYS A 196 11.23 -5.81 16.73
CA LYS A 196 10.20 -4.81 16.45
C LYS A 196 10.78 -3.42 16.18
N TYR A 197 11.68 -2.94 17.06
CA TYR A 197 12.14 -1.55 17.02
C TYR A 197 13.51 -1.34 16.38
N CYS A 198 14.38 -2.35 16.46
CA CYS A 198 15.81 -2.20 16.21
C CYS A 198 16.33 -3.03 15.03
N SER A 199 15.45 -3.73 14.27
CA SER A 199 15.82 -4.64 13.17
C SER A 199 16.77 -4.05 12.14
N PHE A 200 16.80 -2.74 12.00
CA PHE A 200 17.58 -2.06 10.97
C PHE A 200 18.52 -0.98 11.51
N MET A 201 18.75 -0.95 12.82
CA MET A 201 19.67 0.02 13.41
C MET A 201 21.10 -0.13 12.86
N PRO A 202 21.88 0.99 12.78
CA PRO A 202 23.16 1.02 12.06
C PRO A 202 24.33 0.35 12.80
N THR A 203 24.11 -0.16 14.01
CA THR A 203 25.09 -0.88 14.82
C THR A 203 24.62 -2.29 15.12
N GLU A 204 25.53 -3.28 15.03
CA GLU A 204 25.20 -4.68 15.33
C GLU A 204 24.74 -4.85 16.78
N ILE A 205 23.60 -5.53 16.96
CA ILE A 205 22.96 -5.78 18.26
C ILE A 205 22.95 -7.28 18.52
N TYR A 206 23.55 -7.66 19.63
CA TYR A 206 23.66 -9.05 20.09
C TYR A 206 22.82 -9.27 21.34
N LEU A 207 22.06 -10.35 21.36
CA LEU A 207 21.26 -10.77 22.51
C LEU A 207 21.82 -12.07 23.06
N SER A 208 22.00 -12.11 24.38
CA SER A 208 22.42 -13.31 25.09
C SER A 208 21.72 -13.44 26.44
N LYS A 209 21.69 -14.67 26.97
CA LYS A 209 21.22 -14.96 28.32
C LYS A 209 22.42 -15.08 29.24
N ALA A 210 22.36 -14.44 30.39
CA ALA A 210 23.40 -14.60 31.44
C ALA A 210 23.48 -16.07 31.86
N ASN A 211 24.68 -16.54 32.12
CA ASN A 211 24.97 -17.93 32.56
C ASN A 211 24.45 -19.01 31.60
N ALA A 212 24.16 -18.68 30.32
CA ALA A 212 23.80 -19.68 29.33
C ALA A 212 25.00 -20.65 29.11
N PRO A 213 24.73 -21.96 28.95
CA PRO A 213 25.79 -22.89 28.56
C PRO A 213 26.32 -22.51 27.17
N GLU A 214 27.61 -22.72 26.95
CA GLU A 214 28.20 -22.50 25.62
C GLU A 214 27.53 -23.40 24.61
N GLU A 215 27.05 -22.79 23.51
CA GLU A 215 26.55 -23.51 22.34
C GLU A 215 27.71 -23.74 21.36
N TYR A 216 27.65 -24.85 20.64
CA TYR A 216 28.68 -25.22 19.68
C TYR A 216 28.07 -25.38 18.30
N GLU A 217 28.83 -25.04 17.27
CA GLU A 217 28.51 -25.28 15.87
C GLU A 217 29.67 -26.02 15.18
N THR A 218 29.33 -26.76 14.13
CA THR A 218 30.33 -27.47 13.32
C THR A 218 30.44 -26.76 11.96
N ILE A 219 31.65 -26.34 11.65
CA ILE A 219 31.98 -25.65 10.37
C ILE A 219 32.98 -26.49 9.58
N ASP A 220 33.09 -26.27 8.29
CA ASP A 220 34.16 -26.80 7.46
C ASP A 220 35.48 -26.08 7.86
N LYS A 221 36.61 -26.80 7.84
CA LYS A 221 37.89 -26.27 8.30
C LYS A 221 38.35 -25.02 7.51
N GLU A 222 37.88 -24.93 6.26
CA GLU A 222 38.14 -23.80 5.36
C GLU A 222 37.41 -22.51 5.80
N ASP A 223 36.30 -22.64 6.52
CA ASP A 223 35.45 -21.52 6.99
C ASP A 223 35.91 -20.97 8.39
N LYS A 224 37.06 -21.46 8.89
CA LYS A 224 37.59 -20.99 10.16
C LYS A 224 38.03 -19.54 10.12
N LEU A 225 37.56 -18.74 11.07
CA LEU A 225 38.01 -17.37 11.32
C LEU A 225 39.09 -17.34 12.44
N ASP A 226 39.94 -16.32 12.41
CA ASP A 226 40.96 -16.13 13.45
C ASP A 226 40.38 -15.94 14.87
N THR A 227 39.12 -15.50 14.93
CA THR A 227 38.38 -15.26 16.18
C THR A 227 37.68 -16.51 16.72
N ASP A 228 37.70 -17.64 15.99
CA ASP A 228 36.98 -18.84 16.41
C ASP A 228 37.72 -19.60 17.51
N THR A 229 37.00 -19.95 18.57
CA THR A 229 37.46 -20.84 19.59
C THR A 229 37.16 -22.28 19.19
N VAL A 230 38.18 -23.01 18.75
CA VAL A 230 38.04 -24.40 18.32
C VAL A 230 38.01 -25.30 19.58
N VAL A 231 36.96 -26.11 19.69
CA VAL A 231 36.75 -27.07 20.79
C VAL A 231 37.20 -28.47 20.39
N GLU A 232 36.95 -28.88 19.15
CA GLU A 232 37.23 -30.21 18.64
C GLU A 232 37.46 -30.17 17.12
N GLU A 233 38.44 -30.99 16.66
CA GLU A 233 38.61 -31.26 15.22
C GLU A 233 37.91 -32.59 14.86
N ILE A 234 37.05 -32.55 13.86
CA ILE A 234 36.25 -33.71 13.41
C ILE A 234 36.69 -34.08 12.00
N HIS A 235 37.16 -35.31 11.84
CA HIS A 235 37.51 -35.86 10.52
C HIS A 235 36.37 -36.77 10.06
N GLU A 236 35.65 -36.36 9.01
CA GLU A 236 34.64 -37.21 8.36
C GLU A 236 35.30 -37.99 7.24
N GLU A 237 35.29 -39.35 7.37
CA GLU A 237 35.79 -40.23 6.32
C GLU A 237 34.92 -40.15 5.09
N ALA A 238 35.50 -40.39 3.90
CA ALA A 238 34.79 -40.43 2.65
C ALA A 238 33.67 -41.48 2.68
N LYS A 239 32.46 -41.11 2.32
CA LYS A 239 31.35 -42.03 2.17
C LYS A 239 31.36 -42.64 0.79
N THR A 240 31.45 -43.97 0.74
CA THR A 240 31.44 -44.77 -0.47
C THR A 240 30.15 -45.60 -0.55
N GLU A 241 29.50 -45.65 -1.67
CA GLU A 241 28.36 -46.55 -1.95
C GLU A 241 28.75 -47.53 -3.05
N GLU A 242 28.36 -48.80 -2.88
CA GLU A 242 28.46 -49.80 -3.96
C GLU A 242 27.31 -49.57 -4.94
N LYS A 243 27.61 -49.17 -6.18
CA LYS A 243 26.65 -49.12 -7.30
C LYS A 243 26.98 -50.24 -8.30
N GLU A 244 25.93 -50.95 -8.74
CA GLU A 244 26.09 -51.84 -9.90
C GLU A 244 26.15 -51.03 -11.19
N ASN A 245 27.22 -51.23 -11.96
CA ASN A 245 27.35 -50.66 -13.29
C ASN A 245 26.49 -51.44 -14.31
N GLU A 246 26.34 -50.90 -15.53
CA GLU A 246 25.52 -51.49 -16.59
C GLU A 246 25.93 -52.93 -16.97
N ASN A 247 27.08 -53.44 -16.52
CA ASN A 247 27.60 -54.76 -16.78
C ASN A 247 27.39 -55.74 -15.60
N GLY A 248 26.71 -55.28 -14.50
CA GLY A 248 26.44 -56.12 -13.33
C GLY A 248 27.60 -56.28 -12.37
N GLU A 249 28.66 -55.47 -12.50
CA GLU A 249 29.78 -55.42 -11.58
C GLU A 249 29.59 -54.34 -10.53
N LYS A 250 29.91 -54.63 -9.28
CA LYS A 250 29.84 -53.68 -8.16
C LYS A 250 31.05 -52.79 -8.22
N GLU A 251 30.81 -51.49 -8.42
CA GLU A 251 31.79 -50.43 -8.35
C GLU A 251 31.56 -49.59 -7.10
N VAL A 252 32.61 -49.36 -6.32
CA VAL A 252 32.56 -48.48 -5.14
C VAL A 252 32.71 -47.06 -5.63
N VAL A 253 31.60 -46.31 -5.60
CA VAL A 253 31.59 -44.87 -5.99
C VAL A 253 31.66 -44.03 -4.75
N GLU A 254 32.59 -43.12 -4.72
CA GLU A 254 32.70 -42.14 -3.67
C GLU A 254 31.56 -41.13 -3.79
N VAL A 255 30.65 -41.12 -2.81
CA VAL A 255 29.44 -40.25 -2.79
C VAL A 255 29.73 -38.92 -2.11
N SER A 256 30.70 -38.88 -1.18
CA SER A 256 31.13 -37.68 -0.50
C SER A 256 32.62 -37.79 -0.15
N PRO A 257 33.44 -36.81 -0.54
CA PRO A 257 34.86 -36.81 -0.18
C PRO A 257 35.07 -36.66 1.33
N ALA A 258 36.22 -37.14 1.83
CA ALA A 258 36.63 -36.92 3.21
C ALA A 258 36.70 -35.40 3.49
N LYS A 259 36.11 -34.95 4.58
CA LYS A 259 36.11 -33.52 4.96
C LYS A 259 36.57 -33.35 6.42
N ASP A 260 37.44 -32.36 6.58
CA ASP A 260 37.84 -31.91 7.92
C ASP A 260 36.89 -30.82 8.41
N LYS A 261 36.22 -31.03 9.51
CA LYS A 261 35.33 -30.11 10.17
C LYS A 261 35.89 -29.70 11.53
N LEU A 262 35.48 -28.52 11.95
CA LEU A 262 35.84 -27.98 13.27
C LEU A 262 34.56 -27.75 14.07
N LYS A 263 34.55 -28.24 15.31
CA LYS A 263 33.52 -27.84 16.27
C LYS A 263 34.07 -26.62 17.01
N ILE A 264 33.37 -25.52 16.83
CA ILE A 264 33.73 -24.23 17.43
C ILE A 264 32.66 -23.79 18.42
N VAL A 265 32.98 -22.87 19.31
CA VAL A 265 31.98 -22.13 20.07
C VAL A 265 31.13 -21.36 19.06
N LYS A 266 29.81 -21.51 19.13
CA LYS A 266 28.87 -20.89 18.19
C LYS A 266 29.12 -19.39 18.12
N ARG A 267 29.27 -18.89 16.88
CA ARG A 267 29.49 -17.48 16.63
C ARG A 267 28.24 -16.66 17.00
N PRO A 268 28.41 -15.57 17.76
CA PRO A 268 27.26 -14.67 17.99
C PRO A 268 26.80 -14.07 16.68
N VAL A 269 25.48 -14.10 16.43
CA VAL A 269 24.85 -13.54 15.24
C VAL A 269 24.08 -12.28 15.64
N PRO A 270 24.30 -11.15 14.98
CA PRO A 270 23.52 -9.95 15.25
C PRO A 270 22.04 -10.14 14.90
N LEU A 271 21.14 -9.56 15.68
CA LEU A 271 19.70 -9.63 15.46
C LEU A 271 19.20 -8.69 14.37
N ASN A 272 19.96 -7.68 14.05
CA ASN A 272 19.60 -6.62 13.13
C ASN A 272 20.42 -6.66 11.84
N ASP A 273 19.89 -5.97 10.82
CA ASP A 273 20.54 -5.74 9.53
C ASP A 273 21.00 -4.28 9.47
N THR A 274 22.30 -4.04 9.57
CA THR A 274 22.86 -2.69 9.62
C THR A 274 22.88 -1.97 8.29
N GLN A 275 22.62 -2.68 7.19
CA GLN A 275 22.59 -2.14 5.83
C GLN A 275 21.30 -2.56 5.09
N PRO A 276 20.14 -2.07 5.55
CA PRO A 276 18.88 -2.45 4.95
C PRO A 276 18.79 -2.03 3.48
N LEU A 277 18.00 -2.78 2.71
CA LEU A 277 17.95 -2.65 1.26
C LEU A 277 17.66 -1.22 0.77
N TRP A 278 16.85 -0.45 1.49
CA TRP A 278 16.50 0.94 1.11
C TRP A 278 17.64 1.93 1.25
N THR A 279 18.74 1.58 1.92
CA THR A 279 19.93 2.45 2.04
C THR A 279 20.87 2.32 0.84
N LYS A 280 20.73 1.23 0.07
CA LYS A 280 21.52 0.96 -1.13
C LYS A 280 21.02 1.78 -2.31
N SER A 281 21.89 1.98 -3.32
CA SER A 281 21.46 2.54 -4.60
C SER A 281 20.54 1.56 -5.34
N PRO A 282 19.45 2.03 -5.99
CA PRO A 282 18.61 1.15 -6.80
C PRO A 282 19.35 0.35 -7.87
N SER A 283 20.47 0.89 -8.39
CA SER A 283 21.33 0.23 -9.40
C SER A 283 22.13 -0.95 -8.84
N GLU A 284 22.26 -1.06 -7.52
CA GLU A 284 22.98 -2.13 -6.82
C GLU A 284 22.04 -3.26 -6.35
N CYS A 285 20.74 -3.09 -6.53
CA CYS A 285 19.74 -4.02 -6.07
C CYS A 285 19.16 -4.83 -7.24
N THR A 286 19.03 -6.13 -7.04
CA THR A 286 18.37 -7.04 -7.99
C THR A 286 16.88 -7.23 -7.63
N ASP A 287 16.08 -7.71 -8.58
CA ASP A 287 14.68 -8.05 -8.33
C ASP A 287 14.51 -9.06 -7.20
N GLU A 288 15.46 -10.03 -7.09
CA GLU A 288 15.42 -11.02 -6.02
C GLU A 288 15.73 -10.41 -4.65
N ASP A 289 16.59 -9.39 -4.57
CA ASP A 289 16.83 -8.64 -3.33
C ASP A 289 15.54 -7.96 -2.85
N TYR A 290 14.79 -7.33 -3.76
CA TYR A 290 13.52 -6.69 -3.40
C TYR A 290 12.48 -7.70 -2.93
N LYS A 291 12.36 -8.86 -3.59
CA LYS A 291 11.44 -9.91 -3.19
C LYS A 291 11.83 -10.58 -1.88
N ALA A 292 13.12 -10.83 -1.67
CA ALA A 292 13.65 -11.37 -0.42
C ALA A 292 13.40 -10.41 0.75
N PHE A 293 13.64 -9.11 0.53
CA PHE A 293 13.38 -8.08 1.50
C PHE A 293 11.89 -7.97 1.84
N TYR A 294 11.01 -8.02 0.84
CA TYR A 294 9.56 -8.03 1.02
C TYR A 294 9.10 -9.20 1.91
N ARG A 295 9.56 -10.42 1.60
CA ARG A 295 9.25 -11.62 2.39
C ARG A 295 9.76 -11.51 3.83
N LYS A 296 10.99 -11.00 4.03
CA LYS A 296 11.60 -10.81 5.35
C LYS A 296 10.82 -9.83 6.23
N VAL A 297 10.43 -8.67 5.67
CA VAL A 297 9.85 -7.57 6.45
C VAL A 297 8.36 -7.74 6.71
N PHE A 298 7.62 -8.27 5.72
CA PHE A 298 6.16 -8.37 5.80
C PHE A 298 5.65 -9.78 6.05
N MET A 299 6.54 -10.79 6.13
CA MET A 299 6.19 -12.19 6.29
C MET A 299 5.14 -12.66 5.28
N ASP A 300 5.14 -12.06 4.09
CA ASP A 300 4.21 -12.32 3.02
C ASP A 300 4.90 -13.14 1.93
N TYR A 301 4.38 -14.35 1.70
CA TYR A 301 4.94 -15.29 0.73
C TYR A 301 4.40 -15.06 -0.69
N LYS A 302 3.37 -14.20 -0.86
CA LYS A 302 2.92 -13.77 -2.17
C LYS A 302 3.91 -12.75 -2.72
N GLU A 303 4.35 -12.92 -3.95
CA GLU A 303 5.23 -11.93 -4.57
C GLU A 303 4.48 -10.62 -4.83
N PRO A 304 5.12 -9.47 -4.58
CA PRO A 304 4.55 -8.18 -4.95
C PRO A 304 4.47 -8.06 -6.49
N LEU A 305 3.51 -7.27 -6.98
CA LEU A 305 3.36 -7.02 -8.41
C LEU A 305 4.56 -6.24 -8.96
N PHE A 306 4.94 -5.19 -8.26
CA PHE A 306 6.13 -4.35 -8.53
C PHE A 306 6.43 -3.49 -7.29
N TRP A 307 7.51 -2.70 -7.39
CA TRP A 307 7.96 -1.82 -6.30
C TRP A 307 8.49 -0.49 -6.82
N ILE A 308 8.61 0.45 -5.88
CA ILE A 308 9.19 1.77 -6.10
C ILE A 308 10.28 1.98 -5.05
N HIS A 309 11.53 2.09 -5.47
CA HIS A 309 12.63 2.47 -4.60
C HIS A 309 12.69 4.00 -4.54
N LEU A 310 12.44 4.54 -3.35
CA LEU A 310 12.47 5.97 -3.06
C LEU A 310 13.88 6.36 -2.62
N ASN A 311 14.44 7.37 -3.25
CA ASN A 311 15.71 7.98 -2.84
C ASN A 311 15.65 9.46 -3.17
N MET A 312 15.71 10.31 -2.16
CA MET A 312 15.67 11.75 -2.27
C MET A 312 16.53 12.40 -1.18
N ASP A 313 17.46 13.25 -1.57
CA ASP A 313 18.36 13.95 -0.68
C ASP A 313 17.96 15.43 -0.47
N TYR A 314 17.14 16.01 -1.36
CA TYR A 314 16.69 17.40 -1.28
C TYR A 314 15.27 17.55 -1.85
N PRO A 315 14.37 18.33 -1.24
CA PRO A 315 14.53 19.27 -0.09
C PRO A 315 14.45 18.59 1.29
N PHE A 316 14.33 17.29 1.37
CA PHE A 316 14.38 16.51 2.59
C PHE A 316 14.98 15.13 2.28
N ASN A 317 15.62 14.54 3.26
CA ASN A 317 16.23 13.23 3.13
C ASN A 317 15.16 12.14 3.32
N LEU A 318 14.86 11.38 2.26
CA LEU A 318 13.85 10.32 2.29
C LEU A 318 14.34 9.12 1.47
N LYS A 319 14.43 7.98 2.12
CA LYS A 319 14.72 6.69 1.50
C LYS A 319 13.60 5.71 1.81
N GLY A 320 13.43 4.73 0.94
CA GLY A 320 12.38 3.72 1.21
C GLY A 320 12.09 2.84 0.02
N ILE A 321 11.24 1.85 0.26
CA ILE A 321 10.74 0.96 -0.79
C ILE A 321 9.24 0.79 -0.57
N LEU A 322 8.45 1.11 -1.58
CA LEU A 322 7.02 0.86 -1.61
C LEU A 322 6.72 -0.32 -2.53
N TYR A 323 5.93 -1.26 -2.06
CA TYR A 323 5.50 -2.45 -2.80
C TYR A 323 4.01 -2.39 -3.09
N PHE A 324 3.63 -2.75 -4.30
CA PHE A 324 2.26 -3.04 -4.67
C PHE A 324 2.00 -4.53 -4.44
N PRO A 325 1.29 -4.89 -3.35
CA PRO A 325 1.01 -6.29 -3.06
C PRO A 325 -0.03 -6.84 -4.03
N LYS A 326 0.01 -8.14 -4.28
CA LYS A 326 -1.09 -8.84 -4.93
C LYS A 326 -2.18 -9.14 -3.89
N ILE A 327 -3.29 -8.41 -3.95
CA ILE A 327 -4.40 -8.52 -3.00
C ILE A 327 -5.51 -9.40 -3.59
N ASN A 328 -5.93 -10.41 -2.85
CA ASN A 328 -7.19 -11.09 -3.15
C ASN A 328 -8.28 -10.47 -2.27
N THR A 329 -9.12 -9.61 -2.86
CA THR A 329 -10.15 -8.86 -2.15
C THR A 329 -11.23 -9.72 -1.49
N GLU A 330 -11.30 -11.02 -1.80
CA GLU A 330 -12.24 -11.94 -1.17
C GLU A 330 -11.77 -12.43 0.22
N TYR A 331 -10.45 -12.50 0.44
CA TYR A 331 -9.87 -13.14 1.63
C TYR A 331 -8.81 -12.31 2.34
N ASP A 332 -8.19 -11.34 1.67
CA ASP A 332 -7.10 -10.54 2.23
C ASP A 332 -7.63 -9.23 2.82
N SER A 333 -6.97 -8.74 3.86
CA SER A 333 -7.17 -7.35 4.29
C SER A 333 -6.68 -6.40 3.20
N ILE A 334 -7.48 -5.38 2.91
CA ILE A 334 -7.12 -4.33 1.97
C ILE A 334 -6.05 -3.40 2.59
N GLU A 335 -5.98 -3.33 3.92
CA GLU A 335 -4.98 -2.51 4.58
C GLU A 335 -3.60 -3.13 4.45
N GLY A 336 -2.70 -2.40 3.80
CA GLY A 336 -1.27 -2.69 3.75
C GLY A 336 -0.56 -2.32 5.05
N THR A 337 0.76 -2.42 5.03
CA THR A 337 1.60 -2.03 6.15
C THR A 337 2.78 -1.20 5.65
N ILE A 338 2.79 0.09 5.96
CA ILE A 338 3.93 0.96 5.67
C ILE A 338 4.61 1.32 6.98
N LYS A 339 5.83 0.80 7.14
CA LYS A 339 6.66 0.99 8.32
C LYS A 339 7.47 2.29 8.18
N LEU A 340 7.34 3.18 9.15
CA LEU A 340 8.07 4.44 9.20
C LEU A 340 9.29 4.32 10.10
N TYR A 341 10.41 4.74 9.57
CA TYR A 341 11.71 4.82 10.26
C TYR A 341 12.22 6.26 10.29
N ASN A 342 13.06 6.53 11.25
CA ASN A 342 13.87 7.75 11.33
C ASN A 342 15.31 7.32 11.70
N ASN A 343 16.25 7.55 10.80
CA ASN A 343 17.62 7.02 10.96
C ASN A 343 17.66 5.52 11.27
N GLN A 344 16.90 4.73 10.48
CA GLN A 344 16.80 3.26 10.62
C GLN A 344 16.15 2.78 11.94
N VAL A 345 15.65 3.69 12.78
CA VAL A 345 14.88 3.38 13.99
C VAL A 345 13.41 3.35 13.69
N PHE A 346 12.73 2.27 14.04
CA PHE A 346 11.30 2.14 13.84
C PHE A 346 10.50 3.14 14.69
N ILE A 347 9.57 3.82 14.06
CA ILE A 347 8.70 4.82 14.68
C ILE A 347 7.29 4.28 14.86
N ALA A 348 6.61 3.96 13.78
CA ALA A 348 5.24 3.44 13.78
C ALA A 348 4.85 2.87 12.41
N ASP A 349 3.70 2.21 12.36
CA ASP A 349 3.08 1.73 11.14
C ASP A 349 1.96 2.67 10.67
N ASN A 350 1.76 2.75 9.35
CA ASN A 350 0.59 3.32 8.69
C ASN A 350 0.19 4.74 9.14
N ILE A 351 1.18 5.64 9.26
CA ILE A 351 0.92 7.03 9.66
C ILE A 351 0.21 7.77 8.52
N LYS A 352 -1.08 8.05 8.69
CA LYS A 352 -1.98 8.68 7.68
C LYS A 352 -1.54 10.07 7.25
N GLU A 353 -0.80 10.77 8.09
CA GLU A 353 -0.26 12.09 7.78
C GLU A 353 0.81 12.04 6.68
N VAL A 354 1.58 10.94 6.62
CA VAL A 354 2.65 10.73 5.63
C VAL A 354 2.14 10.04 4.38
N ILE A 355 1.24 9.05 4.56
CA ILE A 355 0.77 8.20 3.48
C ILE A 355 -0.64 8.61 3.08
N PRO A 356 -0.88 9.03 1.83
CA PRO A 356 -2.22 9.29 1.34
C PRO A 356 -3.16 8.11 1.53
N GLU A 357 -4.41 8.37 1.90
CA GLU A 357 -5.42 7.34 2.20
C GLU A 357 -5.56 6.29 1.08
N PHE A 358 -5.53 6.73 -0.17
CA PHE A 358 -5.67 5.84 -1.33
C PHE A 358 -4.45 4.94 -1.58
N LEU A 359 -3.31 5.20 -0.92
CA LEU A 359 -2.10 4.38 -0.96
C LEU A 359 -1.92 3.48 0.27
N MET A 360 -2.87 3.49 1.21
CA MET A 360 -2.80 2.69 2.45
C MET A 360 -2.87 1.17 2.23
N HIS A 361 -3.18 0.72 1.00
CA HIS A 361 -3.10 -0.70 0.63
C HIS A 361 -1.68 -1.17 0.30
N LEU A 362 -0.73 -0.25 0.14
CA LEU A 362 0.67 -0.58 -0.13
C LEU A 362 1.35 -1.18 1.10
N LYS A 363 2.35 -2.00 0.85
CA LYS A 363 3.33 -2.41 1.85
C LYS A 363 4.65 -1.70 1.57
N GLY A 364 5.38 -1.31 2.62
CA GLY A 364 6.63 -0.61 2.37
C GLY A 364 7.36 -0.19 3.63
N VAL A 365 8.51 0.38 3.40
CA VAL A 365 9.33 1.04 4.41
C VAL A 365 9.67 2.44 3.93
N ILE A 366 9.60 3.40 4.83
CA ILE A 366 9.99 4.79 4.60
C ILE A 366 10.90 5.20 5.74
N ASP A 367 12.08 5.69 5.42
CA ASP A 367 13.06 6.23 6.37
C ASP A 367 13.30 7.70 6.03
N CYS A 368 12.98 8.59 6.97
CA CYS A 368 13.14 10.02 6.80
C CYS A 368 13.65 10.66 8.10
N PRO A 369 14.94 11.02 8.16
CA PRO A 369 15.55 11.69 9.31
C PRO A 369 14.91 13.03 9.67
N ASP A 370 14.41 13.76 8.68
CA ASP A 370 13.87 15.11 8.84
C ASP A 370 12.43 15.15 9.37
N LEU A 371 11.84 13.99 9.72
CA LEU A 371 10.47 13.94 10.23
C LEU A 371 10.31 14.67 11.55
N PRO A 372 9.33 15.58 11.67
CA PRO A 372 9.03 16.27 12.92
C PRO A 372 8.32 15.31 13.89
N LEU A 373 9.11 14.61 14.71
CA LEU A 373 8.61 13.66 15.70
C LEU A 373 8.24 14.37 17.01
N ASN A 374 7.22 13.84 17.70
CA ASN A 374 6.98 14.21 19.09
C ASN A 374 8.09 13.67 20.02
N VAL A 375 8.08 14.08 21.27
CA VAL A 375 9.11 13.68 22.26
C VAL A 375 9.21 12.16 22.42
N SER A 376 8.08 11.45 22.41
CA SER A 376 8.02 9.98 22.49
C SER A 376 8.30 9.26 21.17
N ARG A 377 8.53 9.98 20.10
CA ARG A 377 8.70 9.45 18.73
C ARG A 377 7.60 8.47 18.28
N SER A 378 6.41 8.58 18.87
CA SER A 378 5.27 7.72 18.57
C SER A 378 4.25 8.36 17.63
N ALA A 379 4.38 9.67 17.38
CA ALA A 379 3.51 10.43 16.51
C ALA A 379 4.24 11.60 15.83
N LEU A 380 3.70 12.04 14.70
CA LEU A 380 4.20 13.20 13.97
C LEU A 380 3.52 14.47 14.47
N GLN A 381 4.25 15.56 14.47
CA GLN A 381 3.65 16.88 14.56
C GLN A 381 3.07 17.24 13.20
N ASN A 382 1.79 17.63 13.19
CA ASN A 382 1.09 18.00 11.95
C ASN A 382 1.64 19.32 11.42
N ASP A 383 2.54 19.26 10.46
CA ASP A 383 3.17 20.43 9.88
C ASP A 383 3.15 20.31 8.33
N GLY A 384 3.38 21.45 7.66
CA GLY A 384 3.42 21.54 6.19
C GLY A 384 4.53 20.69 5.55
N PHE A 385 5.52 20.24 6.32
CA PHE A 385 6.60 19.36 5.87
C PHE A 385 6.09 17.93 5.60
N VAL A 386 5.29 17.38 6.50
CA VAL A 386 4.68 16.04 6.36
C VAL A 386 3.82 15.98 5.10
N LYS A 387 3.07 17.06 4.82
CA LYS A 387 2.29 17.16 3.58
C LYS A 387 3.15 17.11 2.31
N LYS A 388 4.35 17.73 2.33
CA LYS A 388 5.28 17.68 1.19
C LYS A 388 5.79 16.25 0.93
N ILE A 389 6.04 15.47 1.99
CA ILE A 389 6.42 14.06 1.86
C ILE A 389 5.29 13.27 1.20
N SER A 390 4.06 13.45 1.66
CA SER A 390 2.87 12.80 1.09
C SER A 390 2.68 13.15 -0.39
N GLU A 391 2.83 14.43 -0.77
CA GLU A 391 2.77 14.87 -2.17
C GLU A 391 3.90 14.27 -3.02
N TYR A 392 5.10 14.13 -2.45
CA TYR A 392 6.22 13.50 -3.14
C TYR A 392 5.99 12.01 -3.39
N ILE A 393 5.50 11.28 -2.39
CA ILE A 393 5.15 9.85 -2.52
C ILE A 393 4.09 9.69 -3.61
N THR A 394 3.02 10.48 -3.57
CA THR A 394 1.96 10.50 -4.59
C THR A 394 2.53 10.72 -5.99
N LYS A 395 3.43 11.70 -6.13
CA LYS A 395 4.10 11.97 -7.41
C LYS A 395 4.92 10.77 -7.89
N LYS A 396 5.72 10.14 -7.03
CA LYS A 396 6.57 9.00 -7.39
C LYS A 396 5.75 7.78 -7.80
N VAL A 397 4.62 7.55 -7.14
CA VAL A 397 3.67 6.49 -7.53
C VAL A 397 3.11 6.77 -8.93
N ALA A 398 2.64 7.99 -9.19
CA ALA A 398 2.16 8.37 -10.52
C ALA A 398 3.26 8.21 -11.59
N ASP A 399 4.47 8.72 -11.32
CA ASP A 399 5.60 8.66 -12.26
C ASP A 399 5.99 7.20 -12.60
N LYS A 400 5.95 6.26 -11.61
CA LYS A 400 6.21 4.83 -11.86
C LYS A 400 5.11 4.21 -12.73
N LEU A 401 3.84 4.46 -12.42
CA LEU A 401 2.71 3.92 -13.20
C LEU A 401 2.72 4.45 -14.65
N ILE A 402 2.98 5.74 -14.83
CA ILE A 402 3.14 6.36 -16.15
C ILE A 402 4.32 5.74 -16.92
N GLY A 403 5.45 5.54 -16.22
CA GLY A 403 6.62 4.89 -16.79
C GLY A 403 6.30 3.48 -17.31
N MET A 404 5.63 2.66 -16.48
CA MET A 404 5.22 1.30 -16.86
C MET A 404 4.25 1.31 -18.04
N CYS A 405 3.27 2.20 -18.07
CA CYS A 405 2.34 2.33 -19.19
C CYS A 405 3.08 2.62 -20.52
N LYS A 406 4.16 3.43 -20.47
CA LYS A 406 4.91 3.84 -21.66
C LYS A 406 5.94 2.81 -22.12
N THR A 407 6.64 2.17 -21.19
CA THR A 407 7.84 1.35 -21.48
C THR A 407 7.64 -0.13 -21.23
N GLU A 408 6.65 -0.52 -20.42
CA GLU A 408 6.39 -1.88 -19.98
C GLU A 408 4.88 -2.20 -20.10
N LYS A 409 4.26 -1.83 -21.25
CA LYS A 409 2.79 -1.85 -21.43
C LYS A 409 2.18 -3.22 -21.10
N GLU A 410 2.79 -4.32 -21.51
CA GLU A 410 2.29 -5.68 -21.24
C GLU A 410 2.25 -6.00 -19.73
N ALA A 411 3.29 -5.59 -18.98
CA ALA A 411 3.32 -5.77 -17.54
C ALA A 411 2.27 -4.88 -16.85
N TYR A 412 2.11 -3.64 -17.32
CA TYR A 412 1.11 -2.70 -16.81
C TYR A 412 -0.32 -3.22 -17.01
N GLU A 413 -0.64 -3.72 -18.20
CA GLU A 413 -1.93 -4.36 -18.49
C GLU A 413 -2.19 -5.59 -17.60
N LYS A 414 -1.17 -6.42 -17.40
CA LYS A 414 -1.26 -7.61 -16.54
C LYS A 414 -1.61 -7.27 -15.07
N TYR A 415 -1.09 -6.15 -14.57
CA TYR A 415 -1.32 -5.72 -13.18
C TYR A 415 -2.55 -4.83 -13.02
N TRP A 416 -3.12 -4.35 -14.14
CA TRP A 416 -4.15 -3.33 -14.11
C TRP A 416 -5.40 -3.73 -13.34
N ASP A 417 -5.89 -4.94 -13.51
CA ASP A 417 -7.09 -5.43 -12.81
C ASP A 417 -6.88 -5.44 -11.28
N ASP A 418 -5.65 -5.72 -10.81
CA ASP A 418 -5.31 -5.71 -9.38
C ASP A 418 -5.19 -4.28 -8.81
N ILE A 419 -4.69 -3.30 -9.59
CA ILE A 419 -4.38 -1.95 -9.10
C ILE A 419 -5.45 -0.90 -9.45
N SER A 420 -6.25 -1.13 -10.47
CA SER A 420 -7.17 -0.12 -11.03
C SER A 420 -8.17 0.46 -10.01
N PRO A 421 -8.76 -0.29 -9.07
CA PRO A 421 -9.67 0.28 -8.08
C PRO A 421 -9.00 1.34 -7.20
N PHE A 422 -7.75 1.09 -6.81
CA PHE A 422 -6.98 2.01 -5.95
C PHE A 422 -6.54 3.25 -6.72
N ILE A 423 -6.14 3.09 -8.00
CA ILE A 423 -5.76 4.22 -8.86
C ILE A 423 -6.97 5.11 -9.14
N LYS A 424 -8.13 4.52 -9.46
CA LYS A 424 -9.38 5.24 -9.65
C LYS A 424 -9.81 5.96 -8.36
N TYR A 425 -9.68 5.31 -7.20
CA TYR A 425 -9.94 5.93 -5.91
C TYR A 425 -9.00 7.11 -5.65
N GLY A 426 -7.72 6.97 -5.97
CA GLY A 426 -6.74 8.06 -5.90
C GLY A 426 -7.13 9.25 -6.78
N CYS A 427 -7.61 9.00 -8.00
CA CYS A 427 -8.10 10.03 -8.90
C CYS A 427 -9.33 10.77 -8.34
N LEU A 428 -10.20 10.06 -7.62
CA LEU A 428 -11.36 10.67 -6.95
C LEU A 428 -10.97 11.54 -5.76
N LYS A 429 -9.89 11.21 -5.04
CA LYS A 429 -9.44 11.88 -3.81
C LYS A 429 -8.44 13.00 -4.06
N ASP A 430 -7.57 12.86 -5.04
CA ASP A 430 -6.47 13.80 -5.33
C ASP A 430 -6.53 14.29 -6.79
N THR A 431 -6.87 15.56 -6.95
CA THR A 431 -7.00 16.20 -8.27
C THR A 431 -5.67 16.21 -9.03
N LYS A 432 -4.54 16.48 -8.35
CA LYS A 432 -3.21 16.51 -8.99
C LYS A 432 -2.78 15.12 -9.46
N PHE A 433 -3.12 14.09 -8.68
CA PHE A 433 -2.89 12.71 -9.08
C PHE A 433 -3.73 12.34 -10.30
N CYS A 434 -5.02 12.71 -10.30
CA CYS A 434 -5.91 12.50 -11.43
C CYS A 434 -5.40 13.20 -12.70
N ASP A 435 -4.97 14.46 -12.61
CA ASP A 435 -4.42 15.22 -13.76
C ASP A 435 -3.22 14.50 -14.41
N LYS A 436 -2.38 13.85 -13.59
CA LYS A 436 -1.24 13.08 -14.08
C LYS A 436 -1.62 11.73 -14.69
N MET A 437 -2.60 11.04 -14.07
CA MET A 437 -2.96 9.67 -14.42
C MET A 437 -4.00 9.57 -15.54
N ASN A 438 -4.76 10.63 -15.81
CA ASN A 438 -5.92 10.62 -16.70
C ASN A 438 -5.64 9.93 -18.05
N ASP A 439 -4.52 10.24 -18.70
CA ASP A 439 -4.16 9.71 -20.02
C ASP A 439 -3.53 8.30 -19.96
N TYR A 440 -3.31 7.75 -18.74
CA TYR A 440 -2.67 6.47 -18.50
C TYR A 440 -3.56 5.46 -17.79
N ILE A 441 -4.83 5.82 -17.57
CA ILE A 441 -5.86 4.92 -17.08
C ILE A 441 -6.24 3.96 -18.21
N LEU A 442 -6.20 2.66 -17.92
CA LEU A 442 -6.60 1.64 -18.88
C LEU A 442 -8.08 1.30 -18.72
N PHE A 443 -8.73 1.10 -19.84
CA PHE A 443 -10.07 0.58 -19.97
C PHE A 443 -10.01 -0.73 -20.73
N LYS A 444 -10.55 -1.79 -20.14
CA LYS A 444 -10.67 -3.08 -20.81
C LYS A 444 -11.92 -3.08 -21.67
N ASP A 445 -11.79 -3.41 -22.95
CA ASP A 445 -12.92 -3.45 -23.85
C ASP A 445 -13.65 -4.82 -23.86
N ILE A 446 -14.77 -4.90 -24.57
CA ILE A 446 -15.55 -6.12 -24.73
C ILE A 446 -14.80 -7.24 -25.50
N ASN A 447 -13.65 -6.95 -26.11
CA ASN A 447 -12.77 -7.89 -26.78
C ASN A 447 -11.53 -8.25 -25.94
N ASP A 448 -11.56 -7.90 -24.64
CA ASP A 448 -10.49 -8.11 -23.67
C ASP A 448 -9.18 -7.37 -23.99
N LYS A 449 -9.22 -6.29 -24.77
CA LYS A 449 -8.07 -5.41 -25.01
C LYS A 449 -8.08 -4.24 -24.03
N TYR A 450 -6.89 -3.84 -23.58
CA TYR A 450 -6.72 -2.64 -22.78
C TYR A 450 -6.38 -1.45 -23.68
N GLN A 451 -7.07 -0.33 -23.46
CA GLN A 451 -6.87 0.92 -24.15
C GLN A 451 -6.86 2.08 -23.15
N THR A 452 -6.01 3.06 -23.38
CA THR A 452 -6.03 4.31 -22.62
C THR A 452 -7.19 5.21 -23.06
N LEU A 453 -7.54 6.20 -22.24
CA LEU A 453 -8.58 7.15 -22.60
C LEU A 453 -8.31 7.87 -23.92
N PRO A 454 -7.09 8.38 -24.22
CA PRO A 454 -6.78 8.94 -25.52
C PRO A 454 -6.96 7.94 -26.69
N GLU A 455 -6.56 6.67 -26.51
CA GLU A 455 -6.73 5.62 -27.54
C GLU A 455 -8.21 5.32 -27.83
N LEU A 456 -9.09 5.43 -26.83
CA LEU A 456 -10.54 5.24 -27.00
C LEU A 456 -11.22 6.38 -27.78
N LEU A 457 -10.64 7.57 -27.77
CA LEU A 457 -11.20 8.77 -28.39
C LEU A 457 -10.75 8.96 -29.85
N VAL A 458 -9.78 8.16 -30.33
CA VAL A 458 -9.34 8.20 -31.73
C VAL A 458 -10.37 7.46 -32.61
N PRO A 459 -10.92 8.08 -33.68
CA PRO A 459 -11.82 7.41 -34.62
C PRO A 459 -11.10 6.23 -35.32
N VAL A 460 -11.79 5.10 -35.48
CA VAL A 460 -11.24 3.84 -36.05
C VAL A 460 -10.80 3.95 -37.53
N GLU A 461 -10.95 5.10 -38.18
CA GLU A 461 -10.66 5.27 -39.61
C GLU A 461 -9.21 5.56 -39.99
N ASP A 462 -8.31 5.81 -39.02
CA ASP A 462 -6.93 6.27 -39.30
C ASP A 462 -5.81 5.21 -39.25
N GLU A 463 -6.11 3.92 -39.04
CA GLU A 463 -5.06 2.87 -39.02
C GLU A 463 -4.43 2.51 -40.39
N LYS A 464 -4.75 3.22 -41.47
CA LYS A 464 -4.22 2.93 -42.83
C LYS A 464 -3.31 3.98 -43.46
N LYS A 465 -2.85 4.99 -42.70
CA LYS A 465 -1.92 5.98 -43.25
C LYS A 465 -0.86 6.41 -42.24
N GLU A 466 0.09 5.55 -41.92
CA GLU A 466 1.42 5.98 -41.52
C GLU A 466 2.47 5.22 -42.29
N THR A 467 2.78 5.72 -43.46
CA THR A 467 4.13 5.68 -44.05
C THR A 467 4.30 6.93 -44.87
N ASP A 468 5.31 7.67 -44.46
CA ASP A 468 6.07 8.65 -45.26
C ASP A 468 5.68 10.15 -45.17
N ASP A 469 6.51 10.87 -44.61
CA ASP A 469 7.33 12.00 -45.10
C ASP A 469 7.32 13.26 -44.23
N SER A 470 8.50 13.53 -43.74
CA SER A 470 9.01 14.78 -43.22
C SER A 470 8.79 15.96 -44.20
N LYS A 471 8.33 17.10 -43.68
CA LYS A 471 8.96 18.42 -43.84
C LYS A 471 8.14 19.57 -43.28
N ALA A 472 8.86 20.44 -42.57
CA ALA A 472 8.47 21.76 -42.12
C ALA A 472 7.98 22.68 -43.24
N ASP A 473 7.06 23.60 -42.97
CA ASP A 473 7.33 25.04 -43.01
C ASP A 473 6.13 25.91 -42.61
N ASP A 474 6.48 27.04 -41.97
CA ASP A 474 5.72 28.23 -41.62
C ASP A 474 4.71 28.72 -42.63
N ALA A 475 3.59 29.27 -42.16
CA ALA A 475 3.15 30.63 -42.52
C ALA A 475 1.83 31.03 -41.83
N ALA A 476 1.87 32.13 -41.13
CA ALA A 476 0.73 32.94 -40.67
C ALA A 476 -0.03 33.54 -41.85
N THR A 477 -1.36 33.74 -41.70
CA THR A 477 -2.05 35.03 -42.00
C THR A 477 -3.57 34.97 -41.82
N GLU A 478 -4.01 35.83 -40.92
CA GLU A 478 -5.11 36.85 -41.04
C GLU A 478 -6.61 36.47 -41.25
N GLU A 479 -7.30 37.10 -40.35
CA GLU A 479 -8.70 37.37 -40.13
C GLU A 479 -9.61 37.54 -41.38
N SER A 480 -10.85 37.04 -41.28
CA SER A 480 -12.02 37.81 -41.70
C SER A 480 -13.25 37.44 -40.87
N LYS A 481 -13.79 38.45 -40.21
CA LYS A 481 -15.09 38.44 -39.52
C LYS A 481 -16.21 38.37 -40.55
N THR A 482 -17.17 37.48 -40.34
CA THR A 482 -18.56 37.72 -40.73
C THR A 482 -19.46 37.20 -39.60
N ASP A 483 -20.21 38.15 -39.02
CA ASP A 483 -21.33 37.91 -38.12
C ASP A 483 -22.43 37.15 -38.89
N ASP A 484 -22.80 35.96 -38.42
CA ASP A 484 -24.11 35.40 -38.61
C ASP A 484 -24.46 34.61 -37.32
N ALA A 485 -25.61 34.94 -36.75
CA ALA A 485 -26.14 34.28 -35.56
C ALA A 485 -26.41 32.81 -35.87
N ALA A 486 -25.48 31.95 -35.48
CA ALA A 486 -25.65 30.51 -35.45
C ALA A 486 -26.14 30.11 -34.07
N GLU A 487 -27.28 29.39 -34.03
CA GLU A 487 -27.66 28.58 -32.86
C GLU A 487 -26.44 27.85 -32.35
N GLU A 488 -26.12 28.01 -31.07
CA GLU A 488 -25.05 27.26 -30.37
C GLU A 488 -25.44 25.78 -30.44
N LYS A 489 -24.90 25.06 -31.43
CA LYS A 489 -24.84 23.61 -31.39
C LYS A 489 -23.89 23.26 -30.25
N GLU A 490 -24.41 22.55 -29.23
CA GLU A 490 -23.56 21.93 -28.22
C GLU A 490 -22.43 21.19 -28.94
N PRO A 491 -21.17 21.29 -28.45
CA PRO A 491 -20.05 20.59 -29.05
C PRO A 491 -20.35 19.08 -29.09
N GLU A 492 -20.18 18.47 -30.26
CA GLU A 492 -20.43 17.04 -30.48
C GLU A 492 -19.46 16.24 -29.57
N ARG A 493 -20.02 15.67 -28.48
CA ARG A 493 -19.24 14.90 -27.48
C ARG A 493 -19.01 13.50 -28.01
N SER A 494 -17.75 13.03 -27.98
CA SER A 494 -17.44 11.63 -28.26
C SER A 494 -18.08 10.71 -27.23
N THR A 495 -18.80 9.67 -27.65
CA THR A 495 -19.50 8.76 -26.75
C THR A 495 -18.70 7.49 -26.57
N ILE A 496 -18.34 7.18 -25.31
CA ILE A 496 -17.71 5.94 -24.90
C ILE A 496 -18.78 5.05 -24.26
N TYR A 497 -19.07 3.91 -24.91
CA TYR A 497 -20.02 2.94 -24.35
C TYR A 497 -19.38 2.08 -23.28
N TYR A 498 -20.16 1.71 -22.24
CA TYR A 498 -19.65 0.86 -21.17
C TYR A 498 -20.63 -0.25 -20.74
N VAL A 499 -20.05 -1.30 -20.18
CA VAL A 499 -20.71 -2.50 -19.65
C VAL A 499 -20.42 -2.61 -18.17
N THR A 500 -21.44 -2.86 -17.35
CA THR A 500 -21.30 -3.07 -15.90
C THR A 500 -21.47 -4.54 -15.49
N ASP A 501 -22.15 -5.34 -16.30
CA ASP A 501 -22.35 -6.77 -16.06
C ASP A 501 -22.35 -7.52 -17.40
N LYS A 502 -21.29 -8.29 -17.64
CA LYS A 502 -21.11 -9.03 -18.91
C LYS A 502 -22.19 -10.11 -19.14
N VAL A 503 -22.74 -10.67 -18.07
CA VAL A 503 -23.75 -11.73 -18.17
C VAL A 503 -25.11 -11.14 -18.50
N GLN A 504 -25.54 -10.16 -17.72
CA GLN A 504 -26.82 -9.49 -17.92
C GLN A 504 -26.88 -8.72 -19.25
N GLN A 505 -25.79 -8.07 -19.64
CA GLN A 505 -25.70 -7.26 -20.85
C GLN A 505 -25.18 -8.03 -22.08
N GLY A 506 -25.10 -9.36 -21.97
CA GLY A 506 -24.54 -10.22 -23.02
C GLY A 506 -25.19 -10.06 -24.39
N GLN A 507 -26.51 -9.78 -24.46
CA GLN A 507 -27.23 -9.50 -25.69
C GLN A 507 -26.74 -8.21 -26.37
N TYR A 508 -26.56 -7.15 -25.59
CA TYR A 508 -26.07 -5.86 -26.11
C TYR A 508 -24.60 -5.96 -26.55
N ILE A 509 -23.78 -6.70 -25.80
CA ILE A 509 -22.38 -6.98 -26.17
C ILE A 509 -22.32 -7.69 -27.53
N LYS A 510 -23.19 -8.69 -27.76
CA LYS A 510 -23.25 -9.40 -29.04
C LYS A 510 -23.63 -8.43 -30.18
N MET A 511 -24.66 -7.63 -29.97
CA MET A 511 -25.11 -6.62 -30.97
C MET A 511 -24.00 -5.62 -31.32
N PHE A 512 -23.23 -5.13 -30.31
CA PHE A 512 -22.11 -4.21 -30.52
C PHE A 512 -21.00 -4.86 -31.33
N LYS A 513 -20.62 -6.11 -30.98
CA LYS A 513 -19.60 -6.87 -31.72
C LYS A 513 -19.99 -7.10 -33.19
N GLU A 514 -21.24 -7.45 -33.47
CA GLU A 514 -21.75 -7.64 -34.83
C GLU A 514 -21.73 -6.37 -35.69
N GLN A 515 -21.82 -5.20 -35.06
CA GLN A 515 -21.73 -3.90 -35.70
C GLN A 515 -20.31 -3.27 -35.65
N ASN A 516 -19.30 -4.00 -35.24
CA ASN A 516 -17.94 -3.50 -35.03
C ASN A 516 -17.87 -2.27 -34.11
N MET A 517 -18.80 -2.15 -33.17
CA MET A 517 -18.80 -1.12 -32.14
C MET A 517 -18.06 -1.62 -30.91
N ASN A 518 -17.41 -0.71 -30.21
CA ASN A 518 -16.67 -1.04 -28.99
C ASN A 518 -17.37 -0.51 -27.74
N ALA A 519 -17.17 -1.19 -26.61
CA ALA A 519 -17.58 -0.74 -25.29
C ALA A 519 -16.54 -1.17 -24.25
N VAL A 520 -16.38 -0.40 -23.20
CA VAL A 520 -15.45 -0.69 -22.11
C VAL A 520 -16.16 -1.37 -20.94
N ILE A 521 -15.45 -2.21 -20.20
CA ILE A 521 -15.96 -2.94 -19.06
C ILE A 521 -15.67 -2.14 -17.80
N LEU A 522 -16.69 -1.81 -17.05
CA LEU A 522 -16.68 -1.04 -15.81
C LEU A 522 -17.51 -1.79 -14.77
N ASP A 523 -16.93 -2.87 -14.22
CA ASP A 523 -17.60 -3.81 -13.32
C ASP A 523 -17.33 -3.58 -11.82
N HIS A 524 -16.48 -2.61 -11.50
CA HIS A 524 -16.21 -2.21 -10.12
C HIS A 524 -17.16 -1.11 -9.64
N ASN A 525 -17.57 -1.17 -8.37
CA ASN A 525 -18.47 -0.17 -7.78
C ASN A 525 -17.93 1.27 -7.84
N ILE A 526 -16.62 1.46 -7.92
CA ILE A 526 -15.97 2.77 -8.00
C ILE A 526 -16.13 3.40 -9.39
N ASP A 527 -16.36 2.60 -10.43
CA ASP A 527 -16.30 3.03 -11.82
C ASP A 527 -17.33 4.11 -12.14
N THR A 528 -18.55 3.98 -11.63
CA THR A 528 -19.61 4.97 -11.86
C THR A 528 -19.22 6.37 -11.34
N SER A 529 -18.65 6.44 -10.14
CA SER A 529 -18.16 7.71 -9.58
C SER A 529 -16.97 8.24 -10.36
N PHE A 530 -16.08 7.35 -10.79
CA PHE A 530 -14.89 7.71 -11.55
C PHE A 530 -15.21 8.29 -12.93
N ILE A 531 -16.05 7.63 -13.73
CA ILE A 531 -16.45 8.16 -15.05
C ILE A 531 -17.25 9.45 -14.94
N THR A 532 -18.08 9.59 -13.90
CA THR A 532 -18.81 10.84 -13.63
C THR A 532 -17.84 12.01 -13.37
N GLN A 533 -16.77 11.78 -12.61
CA GLN A 533 -15.74 12.79 -12.40
C GLN A 533 -14.99 13.12 -13.69
N LEU A 534 -14.66 12.12 -14.51
CA LEU A 534 -14.00 12.34 -15.79
C LEU A 534 -14.85 13.24 -16.73
N GLU A 535 -16.16 13.00 -16.83
CA GLU A 535 -17.08 13.81 -17.63
C GLU A 535 -17.22 15.26 -17.10
N GLN A 536 -17.23 15.43 -15.75
CA GLN A 536 -17.27 16.77 -15.14
C GLN A 536 -16.02 17.59 -15.40
N ARG A 537 -14.89 16.94 -15.61
CA ARG A 537 -13.60 17.57 -15.85
C ARG A 537 -13.32 17.84 -17.32
N ASN A 538 -14.00 17.15 -18.22
CA ASN A 538 -13.80 17.28 -19.65
C ASN A 538 -15.13 17.15 -20.41
N GLU A 539 -15.50 18.21 -21.11
CA GLU A 539 -16.75 18.29 -21.86
C GLU A 539 -16.70 17.63 -23.25
N HIS A 540 -15.54 17.13 -23.68
CA HIS A 540 -15.37 16.58 -25.03
C HIS A 540 -15.84 15.13 -25.19
N TYR A 541 -16.10 14.41 -24.09
CA TYR A 541 -16.61 13.04 -24.13
C TYR A 541 -17.64 12.78 -23.05
N GLN A 542 -18.42 11.72 -23.25
CA GLN A 542 -19.41 11.22 -22.30
C GLN A 542 -19.39 9.70 -22.26
N PHE A 543 -19.68 9.13 -21.10
CA PHE A 543 -19.87 7.70 -20.95
C PHE A 543 -21.34 7.35 -21.02
N LYS A 544 -21.70 6.36 -21.86
CA LYS A 544 -23.06 5.89 -22.00
C LYS A 544 -23.11 4.39 -21.83
N ARG A 545 -23.99 3.93 -20.95
CA ARG A 545 -24.12 2.50 -20.73
C ARG A 545 -24.67 1.82 -21.96
N ILE A 546 -24.18 0.61 -22.29
CA ILE A 546 -24.49 -0.12 -23.51
C ILE A 546 -26.00 -0.38 -23.71
N ASP A 547 -26.77 -0.39 -22.61
CA ASP A 547 -28.21 -0.62 -22.57
C ASP A 547 -29.03 0.66 -22.22
N ALA A 548 -28.41 1.83 -22.25
CA ALA A 548 -29.08 3.09 -21.90
C ALA A 548 -29.97 3.63 -23.03
N ASP A 549 -29.65 3.30 -24.28
CA ASP A 549 -30.43 3.71 -25.44
C ASP A 549 -30.18 2.77 -26.64
N VAL A 550 -31.10 2.69 -27.56
CA VAL A 550 -30.88 1.99 -28.83
C VAL A 550 -30.15 2.95 -29.75
N THR A 551 -28.87 2.71 -30.00
CA THR A 551 -28.08 3.57 -30.88
C THR A 551 -28.57 3.51 -32.32
N ASP A 552 -28.40 4.60 -33.06
CA ASP A 552 -28.76 4.63 -34.48
C ASP A 552 -28.04 3.56 -35.32
N ALA A 553 -26.84 3.14 -34.85
CA ALA A 553 -26.10 2.05 -35.48
C ALA A 553 -26.80 0.68 -35.39
N LEU A 554 -27.63 0.45 -34.38
CA LEU A 554 -28.41 -0.79 -34.20
C LEU A 554 -29.74 -0.76 -34.95
N LYS A 555 -30.21 0.41 -35.43
CA LYS A 555 -31.40 0.54 -36.24
C LYS A 555 -31.12 0.12 -37.68
N SER A 556 -32.12 -0.44 -38.35
CA SER A 556 -32.04 -0.69 -39.77
C SER A 556 -32.23 0.62 -40.53
N ASP A 557 -31.70 0.69 -41.76
CA ASP A 557 -31.87 1.84 -42.65
C ASP A 557 -33.31 1.99 -43.18
N ASP A 558 -34.25 1.19 -42.70
CA ASP A 558 -35.63 1.18 -43.11
C ASP A 558 -36.40 2.38 -42.51
N THR A 559 -36.88 3.26 -43.36
CA THR A 559 -37.60 4.50 -43.01
C THR A 559 -39.12 4.31 -42.96
N ALA A 560 -39.60 3.11 -42.62
CA ALA A 560 -41.03 2.85 -42.51
C ALA A 560 -41.66 3.77 -41.43
N ASP A 561 -42.85 4.29 -41.72
CA ASP A 561 -43.63 5.03 -40.72
C ASP A 561 -44.31 4.02 -39.78
N LEU A 562 -43.74 3.93 -38.54
CA LEU A 562 -44.19 3.01 -37.50
C LEU A 562 -45.08 3.71 -36.44
N THR A 563 -45.68 4.82 -36.76
CA THR A 563 -46.51 5.63 -35.84
C THR A 563 -47.73 4.89 -35.35
N GLU A 564 -48.41 4.14 -36.25
CA GLU A 564 -49.60 3.36 -35.91
C GLU A 564 -49.26 2.18 -35.00
N GLU A 565 -48.20 1.44 -35.33
CA GLU A 565 -47.67 0.34 -34.51
C GLU A 565 -47.28 0.81 -33.12
N THR A 566 -46.57 1.94 -33.06
CA THR A 566 -46.13 2.54 -31.77
C THR A 566 -47.31 2.91 -30.89
N THR A 567 -48.32 3.58 -31.44
CA THR A 567 -49.51 3.98 -30.68
C THR A 567 -50.29 2.77 -30.19
N THR A 568 -50.53 1.83 -31.08
CA THR A 568 -51.31 0.62 -30.79
C THR A 568 -50.63 -0.27 -29.73
N LEU A 569 -49.35 -0.57 -29.91
CA LEU A 569 -48.60 -1.40 -28.96
C LEU A 569 -48.35 -0.67 -27.64
N SER A 570 -48.15 0.66 -27.65
CA SER A 570 -48.05 1.45 -26.44
C SER A 570 -49.30 1.32 -25.56
N ASP A 571 -50.49 1.44 -26.14
CA ASP A 571 -51.74 1.31 -25.40
C ASP A 571 -51.92 -0.11 -24.84
N LEU A 572 -51.57 -1.13 -25.62
CA LEU A 572 -51.64 -2.52 -25.19
C LEU A 572 -50.72 -2.79 -24.00
N PHE A 573 -49.43 -2.39 -24.09
CA PHE A 573 -48.43 -2.64 -23.02
C PHE A 573 -48.75 -1.83 -21.77
N LYS A 574 -49.10 -0.54 -21.87
CA LYS A 574 -49.47 0.28 -20.69
C LYS A 574 -50.67 -0.29 -19.96
N LYS A 575 -51.72 -0.70 -20.70
CA LYS A 575 -52.89 -1.32 -20.13
C LYS A 575 -52.60 -2.66 -19.48
N THR A 576 -51.83 -3.52 -20.15
CA THR A 576 -51.51 -4.89 -19.68
C THR A 576 -50.63 -4.86 -18.42
N LEU A 577 -49.63 -3.99 -18.40
CA LEU A 577 -48.68 -3.85 -17.29
C LEU A 577 -49.18 -2.91 -16.20
N ASN A 578 -50.33 -2.26 -16.40
CA ASN A 578 -50.84 -1.24 -15.47
C ASN A 578 -49.80 -0.17 -15.13
N ASN A 579 -49.04 0.28 -16.16
CA ASN A 579 -47.96 1.25 -16.00
C ASN A 579 -48.08 2.36 -17.06
N ASP A 580 -48.70 3.46 -16.67
CA ASP A 580 -48.91 4.64 -17.55
C ASP A 580 -47.60 5.42 -17.81
N LYS A 581 -46.57 5.21 -16.98
CA LYS A 581 -45.27 5.89 -17.13
C LYS A 581 -44.33 5.20 -18.10
N LEU A 582 -44.65 3.97 -18.52
CA LEU A 582 -43.84 3.23 -19.49
C LEU A 582 -43.87 3.93 -20.85
N THR A 583 -42.71 4.30 -21.38
CA THR A 583 -42.60 4.76 -22.76
C THR A 583 -42.41 3.54 -23.66
N VAL A 584 -43.26 3.36 -24.66
CA VAL A 584 -43.14 2.28 -25.64
C VAL A 584 -42.86 2.88 -27.02
N LYS A 585 -41.80 2.36 -27.67
CA LYS A 585 -41.41 2.73 -29.04
C LYS A 585 -41.36 1.48 -29.90
N VAL A 586 -41.71 1.64 -31.18
CA VAL A 586 -41.51 0.58 -32.19
C VAL A 586 -40.43 1.07 -33.15
N GLU A 587 -39.37 0.31 -33.30
CA GLU A 587 -38.26 0.66 -34.18
C GLU A 587 -37.81 -0.58 -34.96
N SER A 588 -37.32 -0.38 -36.17
CA SER A 588 -36.75 -1.45 -36.99
C SER A 588 -35.28 -1.67 -36.57
N LEU A 589 -34.97 -2.83 -35.96
CA LEU A 589 -33.62 -3.21 -35.62
C LEU A 589 -33.01 -4.13 -36.68
N LYS A 590 -31.67 -4.05 -36.84
CA LYS A 590 -30.92 -4.90 -37.79
C LYS A 590 -31.00 -6.39 -37.43
N ASP A 591 -30.94 -6.74 -36.13
CA ASP A 591 -31.09 -8.11 -35.66
C ASP A 591 -32.60 -8.43 -35.47
N ALA A 592 -33.17 -9.23 -36.37
CA ALA A 592 -34.55 -9.64 -36.29
C ALA A 592 -34.87 -10.64 -35.17
N ASP A 593 -33.88 -11.31 -34.59
CA ASP A 593 -34.05 -12.26 -33.48
C ASP A 593 -34.36 -11.55 -32.15
N VAL A 594 -33.97 -10.29 -32.02
CA VAL A 594 -34.25 -9.46 -30.84
C VAL A 594 -35.68 -8.93 -30.94
N ALA A 595 -36.57 -9.36 -30.04
CA ALA A 595 -37.99 -8.95 -30.05
C ALA A 595 -38.23 -7.61 -29.32
N SER A 596 -37.60 -7.42 -28.18
CA SER A 596 -37.80 -6.26 -27.31
C SER A 596 -36.54 -5.90 -26.54
N ILE A 597 -36.36 -4.60 -26.33
CA ILE A 597 -35.26 -4.03 -25.54
C ILE A 597 -35.84 -3.08 -24.50
N LEU A 598 -35.42 -3.20 -23.24
CA LEU A 598 -35.79 -2.24 -22.21
C LEU A 598 -34.58 -1.35 -21.93
N THR A 599 -34.74 -0.05 -22.06
CA THR A 599 -33.73 0.95 -21.77
C THR A 599 -34.15 1.84 -20.60
N LEU A 600 -33.19 2.33 -19.86
CA LEU A 600 -33.34 3.31 -18.79
C LEU A 600 -32.47 4.51 -19.14
N SER A 601 -32.90 5.72 -18.80
CA SER A 601 -32.05 6.89 -18.98
C SER A 601 -30.72 6.72 -18.18
N GLU A 602 -29.63 7.21 -18.74
CA GLU A 602 -28.30 7.13 -18.13
C GLU A 602 -28.31 7.73 -16.70
N GLN A 603 -28.97 8.86 -16.50
CA GLN A 603 -29.10 9.48 -15.17
C GLN A 603 -29.89 8.60 -14.20
N GLY A 604 -30.97 7.99 -14.64
CA GLY A 604 -31.78 7.09 -13.84
C GLY A 604 -30.99 5.86 -13.39
N ARG A 605 -30.15 5.33 -14.28
CA ARG A 605 -29.25 4.20 -13.98
C ARG A 605 -28.19 4.54 -12.98
N ARG A 606 -27.47 5.62 -13.18
CA ARG A 606 -26.43 6.07 -12.24
C ARG A 606 -27.01 6.33 -10.84
N MET A 607 -28.22 6.87 -10.79
CA MET A 607 -28.95 7.06 -9.54
C MET A 607 -29.29 5.72 -8.87
N GLN A 608 -29.76 4.72 -9.63
CA GLN A 608 -30.02 3.37 -9.10
C GLN A 608 -28.74 2.70 -8.57
N ASP A 609 -27.65 2.76 -9.31
CA ASP A 609 -26.38 2.16 -8.92
C ASP A 609 -25.80 2.83 -7.67
N MET A 610 -25.92 4.15 -7.58
CA MET A 610 -25.55 4.90 -6.39
C MET A 610 -26.40 4.50 -5.17
N MET A 611 -27.72 4.31 -5.35
CA MET A 611 -28.60 3.88 -4.27
C MET A 611 -28.35 2.45 -3.82
N LYS A 612 -28.05 1.52 -4.73
CA LYS A 612 -27.62 0.16 -4.36
C LYS A 612 -26.39 0.19 -3.48
N MET A 613 -25.43 1.06 -3.78
CA MET A 613 -24.22 1.25 -2.99
C MET A 613 -24.50 1.80 -1.57
N TYR A 614 -25.42 2.78 -1.45
CA TYR A 614 -25.86 3.29 -0.14
C TYR A 614 -26.64 2.24 0.67
N ALA A 615 -27.48 1.44 0.03
CA ALA A 615 -28.21 0.36 0.68
C ALA A 615 -27.27 -0.74 1.20
N ALA A 616 -26.24 -1.10 0.44
CA ALA A 616 -25.19 -2.03 0.88
C ALA A 616 -24.36 -1.49 2.04
N GLY A 617 -24.20 -0.15 2.15
CA GLY A 617 -23.51 0.54 3.24
C GLY A 617 -24.31 0.69 4.54
N GLY A 618 -25.49 0.08 4.66
CA GLY A 618 -26.29 0.06 5.91
C GLY A 618 -27.22 1.25 6.11
N MET A 619 -27.34 2.16 5.17
CA MET A 619 -28.37 3.24 5.15
C MET A 619 -29.67 2.78 4.50
N GLY A 620 -30.19 1.62 4.90
CA GLY A 620 -31.43 1.05 4.41
C GLY A 620 -32.65 1.83 4.89
N GLY A 621 -33.40 2.41 3.94
CA GLY A 621 -34.68 3.09 4.23
C GLY A 621 -35.39 3.68 3.03
N MET A 622 -34.78 3.69 1.85
CA MET A 622 -35.42 4.17 0.62
C MET A 622 -35.74 3.00 -0.31
N ASP A 623 -37.00 2.93 -0.76
CA ASP A 623 -37.43 1.97 -1.77
C ASP A 623 -36.67 2.24 -3.07
N PRO A 624 -35.90 1.27 -3.62
CA PRO A 624 -35.22 1.43 -4.90
C PRO A 624 -36.14 1.80 -6.07
N ASN A 625 -37.44 1.47 -5.94
CA ASN A 625 -38.45 1.79 -6.92
C ASN A 625 -39.01 3.22 -6.80
N MET A 626 -38.63 3.96 -5.78
CA MET A 626 -39.11 5.35 -5.56
C MET A 626 -38.61 6.32 -6.65
N PHE A 627 -37.52 5.95 -7.33
CA PHE A 627 -36.99 6.61 -8.51
C PHE A 627 -37.08 5.66 -9.71
N ALA A 628 -38.28 5.11 -9.96
CA ALA A 628 -38.53 4.41 -11.21
C ALA A 628 -38.16 5.36 -12.36
N ALA A 629 -36.95 5.22 -12.87
CA ALA A 629 -36.42 5.96 -13.96
C ALA A 629 -37.37 5.77 -15.15
N ASP A 630 -37.51 6.76 -16.03
CA ASP A 630 -38.27 6.67 -17.25
C ASP A 630 -37.79 5.45 -18.05
N GLN A 631 -38.61 4.40 -18.01
CA GLN A 631 -38.35 3.16 -18.73
C GLN A 631 -38.86 3.32 -20.15
N THR A 632 -38.01 2.99 -21.12
CA THR A 632 -38.41 2.91 -22.52
C THR A 632 -38.33 1.47 -23.00
N LEU A 633 -39.44 0.89 -23.37
CA LEU A 633 -39.55 -0.41 -24.05
C LEU A 633 -39.53 -0.20 -25.55
N THR A 634 -38.45 -0.62 -26.19
CA THR A 634 -38.34 -0.60 -27.67
C THR A 634 -38.69 -1.98 -28.20
N LEU A 635 -39.71 -2.06 -29.05
CA LEU A 635 -40.17 -3.25 -29.74
C LEU A 635 -39.61 -3.26 -31.16
N ASN A 636 -39.10 -4.40 -31.62
CA ASN A 636 -38.50 -4.53 -32.94
C ASN A 636 -39.54 -4.86 -34.00
N ALA A 637 -39.83 -3.92 -34.87
CA ALA A 637 -40.75 -4.09 -35.98
C ALA A 637 -40.37 -5.23 -36.94
N ASN A 638 -39.10 -5.63 -37.00
CA ASN A 638 -38.61 -6.73 -37.83
C ASN A 638 -38.86 -8.11 -37.23
N ASN A 639 -39.12 -8.17 -35.91
CA ASN A 639 -39.30 -9.45 -35.20
C ASN A 639 -40.71 -10.04 -35.45
N ALA A 640 -40.76 -11.34 -35.69
CA ALA A 640 -41.98 -12.07 -36.00
C ALA A 640 -43.02 -12.05 -34.86
N LEU A 641 -42.59 -12.08 -33.59
CA LEU A 641 -43.50 -12.03 -32.44
C LEU A 641 -44.14 -10.65 -32.27
N VAL A 642 -43.38 -9.58 -32.54
CA VAL A 642 -43.89 -8.19 -32.48
C VAL A 642 -44.91 -7.96 -33.58
N LYS A 643 -44.63 -8.42 -34.81
CA LYS A 643 -45.62 -8.41 -35.93
C LYS A 643 -46.89 -9.16 -35.59
N TYR A 644 -46.76 -10.37 -35.10
CA TYR A 644 -47.88 -11.19 -34.65
C TYR A 644 -48.73 -10.46 -33.59
N LEU A 645 -48.08 -9.86 -32.59
CA LEU A 645 -48.76 -9.15 -31.52
C LEU A 645 -49.53 -7.92 -32.05
N PHE A 646 -48.98 -7.19 -33.00
CA PHE A 646 -49.64 -6.05 -33.63
C PHE A 646 -50.89 -6.49 -34.42
N GLU A 647 -50.76 -7.54 -35.24
CA GLU A 647 -51.86 -8.09 -36.03
C GLU A 647 -52.98 -8.70 -35.17
N ASN A 648 -52.61 -9.25 -33.95
CA ASN A 648 -53.56 -9.93 -33.07
C ASN A 648 -53.75 -9.19 -31.73
N LYS A 649 -53.71 -7.85 -31.74
CA LYS A 649 -53.75 -6.99 -30.53
C LYS A 649 -54.98 -7.20 -29.64
N ASP A 650 -56.14 -7.58 -30.25
CA ASP A 650 -57.40 -7.86 -29.56
C ASP A 650 -57.62 -9.37 -29.29
N GLY A 651 -56.62 -10.20 -29.57
CA GLY A 651 -56.65 -11.64 -29.37
C GLY A 651 -56.62 -12.06 -27.90
N GLU A 652 -57.15 -13.27 -27.61
CA GLU A 652 -57.24 -13.83 -26.28
C GLU A 652 -55.88 -13.89 -25.57
N HIS A 653 -54.76 -14.02 -26.29
CA HIS A 653 -53.43 -14.18 -25.79
C HIS A 653 -52.55 -12.91 -25.87
N ALA A 654 -53.08 -11.79 -26.39
CA ALA A 654 -52.31 -10.58 -26.62
C ALA A 654 -51.63 -10.04 -25.34
N SER A 655 -52.38 -9.99 -24.22
CA SER A 655 -51.84 -9.55 -22.93
C SER A 655 -50.75 -10.48 -22.42
N MET A 656 -50.90 -11.81 -22.60
CA MET A 656 -49.90 -12.80 -22.15
C MET A 656 -48.58 -12.65 -22.93
N PHE A 657 -48.62 -12.41 -24.24
CA PHE A 657 -47.46 -12.15 -25.08
C PHE A 657 -46.79 -10.81 -24.74
N ALA A 658 -47.60 -9.77 -24.50
CA ALA A 658 -47.05 -8.48 -24.08
C ALA A 658 -46.30 -8.55 -22.76
N GLU A 659 -46.86 -9.21 -21.73
CA GLU A 659 -46.16 -9.45 -20.46
C GLU A 659 -44.91 -10.27 -20.66
N GLN A 660 -44.94 -11.30 -21.53
CA GLN A 660 -43.78 -12.16 -21.78
C GLN A 660 -42.65 -11.36 -22.44
N LEU A 661 -42.94 -10.57 -23.45
CA LEU A 661 -41.95 -9.72 -24.12
C LEU A 661 -41.35 -8.68 -23.17
N TYR A 662 -42.17 -8.10 -22.29
CA TYR A 662 -41.71 -7.16 -21.29
C TYR A 662 -40.76 -7.83 -20.27
N ASP A 663 -41.15 -8.99 -19.74
CA ASP A 663 -40.34 -9.71 -18.76
C ASP A 663 -39.03 -10.24 -19.36
N LEU A 664 -39.04 -10.66 -20.65
CA LEU A 664 -37.82 -11.02 -21.38
C LEU A 664 -36.86 -9.81 -21.52
N ALA A 665 -37.40 -8.64 -21.87
CA ALA A 665 -36.63 -7.41 -21.94
C ALA A 665 -36.10 -6.99 -20.56
N MET A 666 -36.89 -7.18 -19.50
CA MET A 666 -36.45 -6.96 -18.10
C MET A 666 -35.30 -7.89 -17.71
N LEU A 667 -35.39 -9.19 -18.02
CA LEU A 667 -34.35 -10.19 -17.67
C LEU A 667 -33.00 -9.87 -18.32
N SER A 668 -33.02 -9.28 -19.52
CA SER A 668 -31.81 -8.83 -20.21
C SER A 668 -31.19 -7.57 -19.55
N ASN A 669 -31.88 -6.96 -18.60
CA ASN A 669 -31.52 -5.71 -17.97
C ASN A 669 -31.24 -5.84 -16.47
N GLN A 670 -32.08 -6.60 -15.75
CA GLN A 670 -31.93 -6.87 -14.32
C GLN A 670 -32.69 -8.14 -13.91
N PRO A 671 -32.29 -8.79 -12.81
CA PRO A 671 -33.04 -9.94 -12.29
C PRO A 671 -34.49 -9.54 -11.95
N LEU A 672 -35.42 -10.41 -12.29
CA LEU A 672 -36.81 -10.28 -11.85
C LEU A 672 -36.92 -10.47 -10.33
N SER A 673 -37.87 -9.78 -9.70
CA SER A 673 -38.22 -10.08 -8.30
C SER A 673 -38.76 -11.51 -8.17
N ALA A 674 -38.72 -12.08 -6.96
CA ALA A 674 -39.18 -13.45 -6.73
C ALA A 674 -40.64 -13.70 -7.23
N ASP A 675 -41.53 -12.71 -7.00
CA ASP A 675 -42.90 -12.77 -7.43
C ASP A 675 -43.05 -12.64 -8.97
N ALA A 676 -42.28 -11.73 -9.60
CA ALA A 676 -42.24 -11.56 -11.04
C ALA A 676 -41.67 -12.81 -11.72
N MET A 677 -40.61 -13.40 -11.18
CA MET A 677 -40.03 -14.64 -11.69
C MET A 677 -41.03 -15.82 -11.62
N SER A 678 -41.78 -15.94 -10.52
CA SER A 678 -42.82 -16.97 -10.40
C SER A 678 -43.91 -16.82 -11.44
N LYS A 679 -44.36 -15.59 -11.70
CA LYS A 679 -45.36 -15.28 -12.76
C LYS A 679 -44.78 -15.58 -14.15
N PHE A 680 -43.56 -15.16 -14.41
CA PHE A 680 -42.87 -15.43 -15.68
C PHE A 680 -42.76 -16.93 -15.99
N VAL A 681 -42.31 -17.74 -15.02
CA VAL A 681 -42.20 -19.20 -15.18
C VAL A 681 -43.57 -19.84 -15.43
N LYS A 682 -44.62 -19.41 -14.68
CA LYS A 682 -45.97 -19.92 -14.86
C LYS A 682 -46.49 -19.60 -16.30
N ARG A 683 -46.34 -18.37 -16.74
CA ARG A 683 -46.75 -17.91 -18.08
C ARG A 683 -45.96 -18.60 -19.18
N SER A 684 -44.64 -18.79 -19.01
CA SER A 684 -43.81 -19.52 -19.96
C SER A 684 -44.31 -20.97 -20.14
N ASN A 685 -44.72 -21.64 -19.06
CA ASN A 685 -45.29 -22.97 -19.11
C ASN A 685 -46.66 -22.97 -19.82
N GLU A 686 -47.50 -21.98 -19.60
CA GLU A 686 -48.78 -21.83 -20.28
C GLU A 686 -48.60 -21.62 -21.82
N ILE A 687 -47.62 -20.80 -22.23
CA ILE A 687 -47.26 -20.60 -23.64
C ILE A 687 -46.76 -21.92 -24.25
N MET A 688 -45.92 -22.69 -23.58
CA MET A 688 -45.45 -23.99 -24.07
C MET A 688 -46.62 -25.00 -24.25
N LEU A 689 -47.59 -24.97 -23.32
CA LEU A 689 -48.77 -25.84 -23.42
C LEU A 689 -49.67 -25.50 -24.62
N LEU A 690 -49.71 -24.24 -25.08
CA LEU A 690 -50.41 -23.85 -26.29
C LEU A 690 -49.84 -24.49 -27.55
N LEU A 691 -48.51 -24.73 -27.58
CA LEU A 691 -47.82 -25.42 -28.69
C LEU A 691 -48.07 -26.94 -28.74
N THR A 692 -48.64 -27.49 -27.67
CA THR A 692 -48.93 -28.95 -27.59
C THR A 692 -50.39 -29.28 -27.93
N LYS A 693 -51.20 -28.26 -28.13
CA LYS A 693 -52.61 -28.38 -28.59
C LYS A 693 -52.70 -28.10 -30.09
#